data_b82a4c0fdf91bbd6f2f25c19b3a36281
#
_entry.id   b82a4c0fdf91bbd6f2f25c19b3a36281
#
_cell.length_a   1.000
_cell.length_b   1.000
_cell.length_c   1.000
_cell.angle_alpha   90.00
_cell.angle_beta   90.00
_cell.angle_gamma   90.00
#
_symmetry.space_group_name_H-M   'P 1'
#
loop_
_entity.id
_entity.type
_entity.pdbx_description
1 polymer ?
#
loop_
_entity_poly.entity_id
_entity_poly.type
_entity_poly.pdbx_seq_one_letter_code
_entity_poly.pdbx_strand_id
1 'polypeptide(L)'
;QEKKAFTLNDVIPGGSNYYNLVPKSLPGLQWWGDVCVRADIENIKKIDSKSGKETIIVTLEEVNKALTNSEMPYKLTGHIKPLRTLMYASLPWSDRNVITFTQYDDCTPGQKYMVWYDFDKKKIVNLFKIQGEGATNFDFCKENGYMAYTIGNDLYVAHEGDFSSMVNPKVAEHQESEKNVVYGQAVHRNEFGIMKGTFWSPKGTYLAFYRMDQSMVTDYPQVNTTARIAELVPDKYPMAGMTSHKVTVGIYNVKNGKTIYLQAGDPTDRYFTNISWSPDEKSVFVIELNRDQNYAQLVQYDAVSGKRTGILYEEKHTRYVEPQHPLIFLPWDDSQFIYQTQRDGFNHLYLMDTKTKLKGEWKTGKDNEDQYCEYLKTTPLTTGDWLVQDVLGFNTSRKEIIIASTEISPLQTNIFSLSVKNGKRTLIGIADGTHQAKLSASGTYLIDYFTSNDVPREISILPTTGKKGITLFTATDPLKEGYNLPEITIGTIKAADGETDLYYRLIKPVNFDPNKKYPAIIYVYGGPHAQMIHNTRFYDARGWDLYMAQQGYVMLTVDNRGSDNRGIKFENCTFRHLGVEEMKDQVEGAKFLQSLPYVDADKIGVHGWSFGGFMTTNLMLTYPDIFKVGVAGGPVIDWQFYEVMYGERYMDTPETNPEGYKGSNLRLKAGNLKGRLEIIIGGMDPTCVPQHSISFLRACIDAGTHPDFFIYPEDGHNMMGRDRVHLHEHITRYFLDHLK
;
A
#
# COMPACT_ATOMS: atom_id res chain seq x y z
N GLN A 1 29.23 7.40 28.56
CA GLN A 1 28.90 8.54 27.72
C GLN A 1 27.50 9.04 28.07
N GLU A 2 27.36 10.32 28.31
CA GLU A 2 26.08 10.94 28.58
C GLU A 2 25.20 10.88 27.31
N LYS A 3 24.00 10.32 27.44
CA LYS A 3 23.07 10.18 26.32
C LYS A 3 22.50 11.54 25.92
N LYS A 4 22.37 11.75 24.61
CA LYS A 4 21.92 12.99 24.03
C LYS A 4 20.39 13.09 23.95
N ALA A 5 19.89 14.32 23.89
CA ALA A 5 18.55 14.60 23.41
C ALA A 5 18.56 14.63 21.88
N PHE A 6 17.47 14.19 21.27
CA PHE A 6 17.33 14.25 19.81
C PHE A 6 16.49 15.46 19.37
N THR A 7 16.70 15.87 18.12
CA THR A 7 15.97 16.96 17.47
C THR A 7 14.96 16.40 16.48
N LEU A 8 14.10 17.24 15.92
CA LEU A 8 13.20 16.83 14.84
C LEU A 8 13.97 16.40 13.59
N ASN A 9 15.10 17.02 13.27
CA ASN A 9 15.97 16.60 12.18
C ASN A 9 16.55 15.18 12.36
N ASP A 10 16.60 14.70 13.59
CA ASP A 10 17.09 13.35 13.91
C ASP A 10 16.01 12.28 13.69
N VAL A 11 14.74 12.60 13.95
CA VAL A 11 13.67 11.58 14.04
C VAL A 11 12.54 11.73 13.02
N ILE A 12 12.51 12.82 12.26
CA ILE A 12 11.50 13.02 11.21
C ILE A 12 12.09 12.67 9.83
N PRO A 13 11.44 11.81 9.04
CA PRO A 13 11.85 11.57 7.66
C PRO A 13 11.93 12.88 6.88
N GLY A 14 13.04 13.10 6.17
CA GLY A 14 13.38 14.38 5.52
C GLY A 14 14.29 15.26 6.35
N GLY A 15 14.52 14.92 7.61
CA GLY A 15 15.51 15.60 8.48
C GLY A 15 16.94 15.33 8.04
N SER A 16 17.82 16.30 8.24
CA SER A 16 19.21 16.24 7.78
C SER A 16 20.03 15.12 8.40
N ASN A 17 19.63 14.62 9.55
CA ASN A 17 20.33 13.56 10.27
C ASN A 17 19.52 12.27 10.40
N TYR A 18 18.34 12.20 9.81
CA TYR A 18 17.41 11.07 9.96
C TYR A 18 18.03 9.72 9.56
N TYR A 19 18.64 9.67 8.37
CA TYR A 19 19.21 8.43 7.86
C TYR A 19 20.44 7.92 8.63
N ASN A 20 21.06 8.77 9.42
CA ASN A 20 22.16 8.38 10.30
C ASN A 20 21.67 7.69 11.58
N LEU A 21 20.38 7.83 11.91
CA LEU A 21 19.78 7.36 13.16
C LEU A 21 18.75 6.25 12.98
N VAL A 22 18.51 5.82 11.76
CA VAL A 22 17.72 4.61 11.50
C VAL A 22 18.63 3.38 11.51
N PRO A 23 18.13 2.21 11.91
CA PRO A 23 18.91 0.99 11.81
C PRO A 23 19.36 0.75 10.37
N LYS A 24 20.61 0.39 10.18
CA LYS A 24 21.14 0.09 8.85
C LYS A 24 20.48 -1.17 8.27
N SER A 25 20.50 -1.29 6.96
CA SER A 25 19.99 -2.43 6.23
C SER A 25 21.05 -2.99 5.30
N LEU A 26 20.74 -4.10 4.66
CA LEU A 26 21.52 -4.69 3.59
C LEU A 26 20.72 -4.55 2.29
N PRO A 27 20.90 -3.45 1.54
CA PRO A 27 20.12 -3.24 0.32
C PRO A 27 20.61 -4.11 -0.81
N GLY A 28 19.77 -4.24 -1.86
CA GLY A 28 20.15 -4.91 -3.10
C GLY A 28 20.05 -6.44 -3.08
N LEU A 29 19.43 -7.02 -2.06
CA LEU A 29 19.19 -8.46 -2.02
C LEU A 29 18.05 -8.84 -2.96
N GLN A 30 18.29 -9.88 -3.75
CA GLN A 30 17.31 -10.45 -4.65
C GLN A 30 17.60 -11.92 -4.93
N TRP A 31 16.68 -12.61 -5.57
CA TRP A 31 16.84 -13.99 -5.99
C TRP A 31 17.20 -14.05 -7.48
N TRP A 32 18.21 -14.84 -7.79
CA TRP A 32 18.55 -15.33 -9.13
C TRP A 32 18.22 -16.82 -9.14
N GLY A 33 16.99 -17.16 -9.52
CA GLY A 33 16.45 -18.49 -9.28
C GLY A 33 16.41 -18.79 -7.77
N ASP A 34 17.10 -19.82 -7.33
CA ASP A 34 17.24 -20.17 -5.92
C ASP A 34 18.58 -19.71 -5.33
N VAL A 35 19.33 -18.89 -6.05
CA VAL A 35 20.60 -18.30 -5.59
C VAL A 35 20.33 -16.89 -5.09
N CYS A 36 20.67 -16.62 -3.84
CA CYS A 36 20.60 -15.27 -3.29
C CYS A 36 21.75 -14.44 -3.85
N VAL A 37 21.44 -13.24 -4.34
CA VAL A 37 22.45 -12.29 -4.81
C VAL A 37 22.28 -10.95 -4.12
N ARG A 38 23.39 -10.23 -3.98
CA ARG A 38 23.41 -8.87 -3.46
C ARG A 38 24.07 -7.93 -4.46
N ALA A 39 23.34 -6.94 -4.91
CA ALA A 39 23.85 -5.87 -5.75
C ALA A 39 24.19 -4.66 -4.89
N ASP A 40 25.42 -4.15 -5.02
CA ASP A 40 25.81 -2.85 -4.48
C ASP A 40 26.21 -1.92 -5.63
N ILE A 41 26.88 -0.82 -5.32
CA ILE A 41 27.28 0.15 -6.35
C ILE A 41 28.21 -0.48 -7.38
N GLU A 42 29.21 -1.24 -6.95
CA GLU A 42 30.29 -1.73 -7.79
C GLU A 42 30.19 -3.19 -8.21
N ASN A 43 29.47 -4.00 -7.45
CA ASN A 43 29.46 -5.44 -7.66
C ASN A 43 28.07 -6.04 -7.51
N ILE A 44 27.87 -7.19 -8.18
CA ILE A 44 26.83 -8.16 -7.85
C ILE A 44 27.53 -9.41 -7.37
N LYS A 45 27.14 -9.87 -6.19
CA LYS A 45 27.72 -11.06 -5.52
C LYS A 45 26.65 -12.10 -5.31
N LYS A 46 26.98 -13.37 -5.56
CA LYS A 46 26.13 -14.48 -5.12
C LYS A 46 26.49 -14.83 -3.68
N ILE A 47 25.48 -15.22 -2.92
CA ILE A 47 25.62 -15.60 -1.50
C ILE A 47 25.26 -17.07 -1.36
N ASP A 48 26.16 -17.87 -0.81
CA ASP A 48 25.88 -19.28 -0.50
C ASP A 48 24.86 -19.37 0.64
N SER A 49 23.75 -20.06 0.41
CA SER A 49 22.63 -20.14 1.35
C SER A 49 22.93 -20.94 2.63
N LYS A 50 24.03 -21.68 2.67
CA LYS A 50 24.46 -22.48 3.84
C LYS A 50 25.57 -21.81 4.61
N SER A 51 26.58 -21.25 3.94
CA SER A 51 27.76 -20.66 4.55
C SER A 51 27.74 -19.13 4.66
N GLY A 52 26.92 -18.47 3.85
CA GLY A 52 26.91 -17.01 3.72
C GLY A 52 28.09 -16.44 2.92
N LYS A 53 28.95 -17.32 2.35
CA LYS A 53 30.09 -16.88 1.55
C LYS A 53 29.66 -16.12 0.32
N GLU A 54 30.26 -14.95 0.10
CA GLU A 54 29.99 -14.10 -1.05
C GLU A 54 31.02 -14.35 -2.18
N THR A 55 30.55 -14.36 -3.42
CA THR A 55 31.40 -14.49 -4.62
C THR A 55 30.95 -13.47 -5.66
N ILE A 56 31.87 -12.64 -6.15
CA ILE A 56 31.57 -11.63 -7.18
C ILE A 56 31.24 -12.33 -8.49
N ILE A 57 30.13 -11.95 -9.12
CA ILE A 57 29.71 -12.45 -10.44
C ILE A 57 29.66 -11.35 -11.49
N VAL A 58 29.43 -10.09 -11.11
CA VAL A 58 29.39 -8.93 -12.03
C VAL A 58 30.12 -7.77 -11.38
N THR A 59 30.92 -7.05 -12.17
CA THR A 59 31.53 -5.79 -11.74
C THR A 59 31.01 -4.62 -12.60
N LEU A 60 30.89 -3.46 -12.00
CA LEU A 60 30.48 -2.24 -12.69
C LEU A 60 31.46 -1.88 -13.81
N GLU A 61 32.74 -2.04 -13.58
CA GLU A 61 33.80 -1.78 -14.56
C GLU A 61 33.61 -2.62 -15.82
N GLU A 62 33.36 -3.93 -15.68
CA GLU A 62 33.13 -4.83 -16.81
C GLU A 62 31.88 -4.48 -17.61
N VAL A 63 30.79 -4.11 -16.92
CA VAL A 63 29.54 -3.67 -17.57
C VAL A 63 29.80 -2.39 -18.38
N ASN A 64 30.43 -1.39 -17.78
CA ASN A 64 30.74 -0.13 -18.46
C ASN A 64 31.70 -0.30 -19.63
N LYS A 65 32.66 -1.22 -19.50
CA LYS A 65 33.54 -1.58 -20.63
C LYS A 65 32.76 -2.18 -21.80
N ALA A 66 31.77 -3.05 -21.50
CA ALA A 66 30.91 -3.64 -22.53
C ALA A 66 30.05 -2.57 -23.24
N LEU A 67 29.60 -1.54 -22.53
CA LEU A 67 28.82 -0.43 -23.09
C LEU A 67 29.64 0.43 -24.07
N THR A 68 30.98 0.38 -24.02
CA THR A 68 31.86 1.09 -24.92
C THR A 68 32.41 0.21 -26.05
N ASN A 69 32.07 -1.09 -26.08
CA ASN A 69 32.60 -2.04 -27.07
C ASN A 69 31.95 -1.81 -28.43
N SER A 70 32.77 -1.81 -29.47
CA SER A 70 32.34 -1.68 -30.88
C SER A 70 31.46 -2.85 -31.38
N GLU A 71 31.46 -3.97 -30.66
CA GLU A 71 30.62 -5.12 -30.97
C GLU A 71 29.20 -5.04 -30.37
N MET A 72 28.85 -3.91 -29.73
CA MET A 72 27.51 -3.72 -29.22
C MET A 72 26.44 -3.93 -30.29
N PRO A 73 25.32 -4.58 -29.94
CA PRO A 73 24.19 -4.68 -30.86
C PRO A 73 23.76 -3.30 -31.39
N TYR A 74 23.35 -3.27 -32.64
CA TYR A 74 22.79 -2.07 -33.29
C TYR A 74 23.76 -0.87 -33.35
N LYS A 75 25.07 -1.09 -33.16
CA LYS A 75 26.12 -0.05 -33.25
C LYS A 75 25.85 1.18 -32.37
N LEU A 76 25.33 0.96 -31.18
CA LEU A 76 25.04 2.03 -30.24
C LEU A 76 26.22 2.39 -29.32
N THR A 77 27.43 2.04 -29.70
CA THR A 77 28.66 2.37 -28.95
C THR A 77 28.72 3.87 -28.66
N GLY A 78 28.87 4.22 -27.37
CA GLY A 78 28.97 5.60 -26.95
C GLY A 78 27.63 6.35 -26.85
N HIS A 79 26.51 5.71 -27.17
CA HIS A 79 25.19 6.31 -27.05
C HIS A 79 24.54 6.09 -25.68
N ILE A 80 24.94 5.05 -24.96
CA ILE A 80 24.35 4.73 -23.63
C ILE A 80 25.29 5.25 -22.56
N LYS A 81 24.75 6.02 -21.61
CA LYS A 81 25.53 6.54 -20.48
C LYS A 81 26.14 5.40 -19.67
N PRO A 82 27.37 5.56 -19.14
CA PRO A 82 27.90 4.61 -18.17
C PRO A 82 26.98 4.49 -16.97
N LEU A 83 26.87 3.27 -16.42
CA LEU A 83 26.18 3.05 -15.16
C LEU A 83 26.99 3.66 -14.01
N ARG A 84 26.30 4.23 -13.05
CA ARG A 84 26.89 4.71 -11.80
C ARG A 84 26.81 3.65 -10.68
N THR A 85 25.88 2.72 -10.80
CA THR A 85 25.64 1.70 -9.79
C THR A 85 25.00 0.46 -10.41
N LEU A 86 25.32 -0.72 -9.87
CA LEU A 86 24.66 -1.99 -10.19
C LEU A 86 23.45 -2.29 -9.30
N MET A 87 23.16 -1.42 -8.33
CA MET A 87 22.15 -1.70 -7.29
C MET A 87 20.74 -1.93 -7.85
N TYR A 88 20.43 -1.34 -9.02
CA TYR A 88 19.10 -1.46 -9.64
C TYR A 88 19.05 -2.48 -10.78
N ALA A 89 20.12 -3.22 -10.99
CA ALA A 89 20.13 -4.31 -11.97
C ALA A 89 19.32 -5.50 -11.48
N SER A 90 18.67 -6.20 -12.40
CA SER A 90 17.87 -7.40 -12.12
C SER A 90 18.44 -8.63 -12.79
N LEU A 91 18.17 -9.81 -12.22
CA LEU A 91 18.51 -11.12 -12.78
C LEU A 91 17.21 -11.91 -13.00
N PRO A 92 16.48 -11.65 -14.09
CA PRO A 92 15.12 -12.20 -14.26
C PRO A 92 15.07 -13.69 -14.58
N TRP A 93 16.14 -14.25 -15.14
CA TRP A 93 16.18 -15.64 -15.60
C TRP A 93 17.13 -16.49 -14.75
N SER A 94 16.60 -17.59 -14.21
CA SER A 94 17.38 -18.52 -13.39
C SER A 94 18.38 -19.35 -14.18
N ASP A 95 18.17 -19.48 -15.49
CA ASP A 95 18.94 -20.33 -16.42
C ASP A 95 19.89 -19.53 -17.33
N ARG A 96 20.02 -18.22 -17.11
CA ARG A 96 20.87 -17.34 -17.91
C ARG A 96 21.77 -16.51 -17.02
N ASN A 97 23.00 -16.32 -17.46
CA ASN A 97 23.98 -15.44 -16.81
C ASN A 97 23.81 -13.99 -17.30
N VAL A 98 22.60 -13.46 -17.18
CA VAL A 98 22.24 -12.15 -17.76
C VAL A 98 21.64 -11.27 -16.68
N ILE A 99 22.14 -10.03 -16.60
CA ILE A 99 21.49 -8.95 -15.87
C ILE A 99 20.78 -8.03 -16.84
N THR A 100 19.71 -7.41 -16.35
CA THR A 100 18.98 -6.38 -17.08
C THR A 100 19.01 -5.07 -16.30
N PHE A 101 19.09 -3.96 -17.02
CA PHE A 101 18.99 -2.63 -16.44
C PHE A 101 18.48 -1.65 -17.48
N THR A 102 17.95 -0.53 -17.02
CA THR A 102 17.61 0.60 -17.90
C THR A 102 18.66 1.69 -17.76
N GLN A 103 18.97 2.39 -18.84
CA GLN A 103 19.92 3.50 -18.83
C GLN A 103 19.55 4.54 -19.88
N TYR A 104 19.90 5.77 -19.59
CA TYR A 104 19.65 6.89 -20.50
C TYR A 104 20.60 6.91 -21.67
N ASP A 105 20.11 7.47 -22.79
CA ASP A 105 20.94 7.85 -23.93
C ASP A 105 21.84 9.02 -23.55
N ASP A 106 23.08 9.01 -23.99
CA ASP A 106 24.06 10.06 -23.71
C ASP A 106 23.85 11.32 -24.56
N CYS A 107 23.24 11.16 -25.72
CA CYS A 107 23.08 12.23 -26.70
C CYS A 107 21.67 12.80 -26.76
N THR A 108 20.66 12.00 -26.43
CA THR A 108 19.24 12.37 -26.53
C THR A 108 18.60 12.45 -25.15
N PRO A 109 18.30 13.67 -24.65
CA PRO A 109 17.66 13.82 -23.34
C PRO A 109 16.35 13.05 -23.24
N GLY A 110 16.14 12.36 -22.10
CA GLY A 110 14.91 11.60 -21.82
C GLY A 110 14.80 10.24 -22.51
N GLN A 111 15.69 9.92 -23.45
CA GLN A 111 15.70 8.62 -24.11
C GLN A 111 16.30 7.55 -23.20
N LYS A 112 15.62 6.41 -23.07
CA LYS A 112 16.07 5.25 -22.29
C LYS A 112 16.23 4.03 -23.18
N TYR A 113 17.10 3.12 -22.71
CA TYR A 113 17.26 1.78 -23.26
C TYR A 113 17.09 0.74 -22.16
N MET A 114 16.48 -0.38 -22.49
CA MET A 114 16.55 -1.62 -21.71
C MET A 114 17.75 -2.41 -22.23
N VAL A 115 18.66 -2.81 -21.35
CA VAL A 115 19.95 -3.42 -21.72
C VAL A 115 20.08 -4.78 -21.04
N TRP A 116 20.51 -5.79 -21.79
CA TRP A 116 20.81 -7.13 -21.31
C TRP A 116 22.32 -7.37 -21.42
N TYR A 117 22.96 -7.57 -20.27
CA TYR A 117 24.39 -7.84 -20.18
C TYR A 117 24.61 -9.29 -19.75
N ASP A 118 25.34 -10.06 -20.59
CA ASP A 118 25.77 -11.42 -20.28
C ASP A 118 27.09 -11.35 -19.50
N PHE A 119 27.07 -11.71 -18.24
CA PHE A 119 28.25 -11.60 -17.38
C PHE A 119 29.22 -12.77 -17.50
N ASP A 120 28.84 -13.85 -18.18
CA ASP A 120 29.78 -14.92 -18.55
C ASP A 120 30.56 -14.53 -19.80
N LYS A 121 29.88 -14.07 -20.83
CA LYS A 121 30.48 -13.59 -22.10
C LYS A 121 31.05 -12.18 -21.99
N LYS A 122 30.74 -11.44 -20.95
CA LYS A 122 31.16 -10.05 -20.68
C LYS A 122 30.81 -9.10 -21.81
N LYS A 123 29.62 -9.22 -22.37
CA LYS A 123 29.14 -8.36 -23.43
C LYS A 123 27.64 -8.08 -23.37
N ILE A 124 27.23 -6.98 -24.01
CA ILE A 124 25.82 -6.67 -24.19
C ILE A 124 25.26 -7.63 -25.25
N VAL A 125 24.22 -8.39 -24.90
CA VAL A 125 23.65 -9.41 -25.78
C VAL A 125 22.33 -9.00 -26.39
N ASN A 126 21.63 -8.05 -25.75
CA ASN A 126 20.39 -7.50 -26.28
C ASN A 126 20.15 -6.12 -25.71
N LEU A 127 19.45 -5.30 -26.45
CA LEU A 127 18.96 -4.00 -25.98
C LEU A 127 17.84 -3.51 -26.91
N PHE A 128 16.98 -2.67 -26.36
CA PHE A 128 15.95 -1.99 -27.13
C PHE A 128 15.66 -0.61 -26.56
N LYS A 129 15.10 0.23 -27.41
CA LYS A 129 14.74 1.58 -27.07
C LYS A 129 13.39 1.63 -26.36
N ILE A 130 13.31 2.44 -25.30
CA ILE A 130 12.07 2.83 -24.66
C ILE A 130 11.76 4.25 -25.07
N GLN A 131 10.64 4.46 -25.71
CA GLN A 131 10.29 5.77 -26.26
C GLN A 131 10.11 6.83 -25.17
N GLY A 132 10.78 7.93 -25.35
CA GLY A 132 10.39 9.23 -24.86
C GLY A 132 10.55 9.57 -23.39
N GLU A 133 10.55 10.85 -23.18
CA GLU A 133 10.49 11.49 -21.89
C GLU A 133 9.13 11.22 -21.23
N GLY A 134 9.14 10.98 -19.92
CA GLY A 134 7.91 10.72 -19.15
C GLY A 134 7.42 9.27 -19.17
N ALA A 135 8.20 8.34 -19.72
CA ALA A 135 7.85 6.91 -19.65
C ALA A 135 7.81 6.42 -18.21
N THR A 136 6.74 5.72 -17.85
CA THR A 136 6.50 5.20 -16.50
C THR A 136 5.64 3.94 -16.57
N ASN A 137 5.28 3.36 -15.40
CA ASN A 137 4.48 2.14 -15.31
C ASN A 137 5.09 0.97 -16.08
N PHE A 138 6.40 0.76 -15.88
CA PHE A 138 7.14 -0.30 -16.55
C PHE A 138 6.70 -1.68 -16.05
N ASP A 139 6.42 -2.58 -16.99
CA ASP A 139 6.03 -3.96 -16.71
C ASP A 139 6.78 -4.89 -17.68
N PHE A 140 7.87 -5.46 -17.18
CA PHE A 140 8.73 -6.35 -17.97
C PHE A 140 8.21 -7.79 -17.93
N CYS A 141 8.12 -8.41 -19.10
CA CYS A 141 7.78 -9.81 -19.26
C CYS A 141 9.04 -10.62 -19.60
N LYS A 142 9.52 -11.39 -18.63
CA LYS A 142 10.74 -12.20 -18.83
C LYS A 142 10.53 -13.35 -19.83
N GLU A 143 9.31 -13.81 -20.02
CA GLU A 143 8.98 -14.92 -20.90
C GLU A 143 9.13 -14.58 -22.38
N ASN A 144 8.81 -13.32 -22.76
CA ASN A 144 8.95 -12.84 -24.13
C ASN A 144 10.02 -11.76 -24.33
N GLY A 145 10.55 -11.21 -23.24
CA GLY A 145 11.53 -10.12 -23.27
C GLY A 145 10.97 -8.74 -23.59
N TYR A 146 9.66 -8.56 -23.54
CA TYR A 146 8.99 -7.31 -23.86
C TYR A 146 8.76 -6.45 -22.62
N MET A 147 8.70 -5.14 -22.84
CA MET A 147 8.45 -4.14 -21.78
C MET A 147 7.21 -3.34 -22.13
N ALA A 148 6.17 -3.43 -21.28
CA ALA A 148 5.03 -2.53 -21.36
C ALA A 148 5.34 -1.27 -20.55
N TYR A 149 4.87 -0.11 -20.99
CA TYR A 149 5.02 1.16 -20.26
C TYR A 149 4.00 2.17 -20.76
N THR A 150 3.83 3.25 -20.03
CA THR A 150 2.92 4.34 -20.41
C THR A 150 3.67 5.65 -20.57
N ILE A 151 3.16 6.50 -21.47
CA ILE A 151 3.53 7.91 -21.56
C ILE A 151 2.23 8.69 -21.61
N GLY A 152 2.04 9.58 -20.64
CA GLY A 152 0.73 10.26 -20.50
C GLY A 152 -0.38 9.23 -20.32
N ASN A 153 -1.39 9.31 -21.17
CA ASN A 153 -2.55 8.40 -21.12
C ASN A 153 -2.41 7.16 -22.02
N ASP A 154 -1.31 7.04 -22.75
CA ASP A 154 -1.15 6.03 -23.80
C ASP A 154 -0.28 4.86 -23.34
N LEU A 155 -0.56 3.68 -23.87
CA LEU A 155 0.14 2.43 -23.56
C LEU A 155 1.02 1.99 -24.73
N TYR A 156 2.25 1.60 -24.42
CA TYR A 156 3.27 1.16 -25.38
C TYR A 156 3.87 -0.18 -24.97
N VAL A 157 4.39 -0.90 -25.96
CA VAL A 157 5.21 -2.09 -25.76
C VAL A 157 6.53 -1.93 -26.54
N ALA A 158 7.64 -2.12 -25.86
CA ALA A 158 8.98 -2.13 -26.48
C ALA A 158 9.52 -3.56 -26.52
N HIS A 159 10.22 -3.92 -27.60
CA HIS A 159 10.84 -5.22 -27.74
C HIS A 159 12.06 -5.15 -28.67
N GLU A 160 12.80 -6.25 -28.72
CA GLU A 160 13.95 -6.37 -29.61
C GLU A 160 13.54 -6.08 -31.06
N GLY A 161 14.36 -5.32 -31.77
CA GLY A 161 14.13 -4.94 -33.18
C GLY A 161 13.47 -3.58 -33.36
N ASP A 162 12.99 -2.93 -32.31
CA ASP A 162 12.34 -1.61 -32.43
C ASP A 162 13.31 -0.45 -32.77
N PHE A 163 14.57 -0.74 -32.92
CA PHE A 163 15.59 0.26 -33.29
C PHE A 163 15.43 0.85 -34.71
N SER A 164 14.95 0.04 -35.63
CA SER A 164 14.85 0.44 -37.02
C SER A 164 13.79 1.52 -37.25
N SER A 165 12.74 1.52 -36.46
CA SER A 165 11.64 2.47 -36.58
C SER A 165 11.79 3.70 -35.66
N MET A 166 12.70 3.63 -34.68
CA MET A 166 12.90 4.68 -33.67
C MET A 166 11.67 4.96 -32.82
N VAL A 167 10.60 4.17 -32.93
CA VAL A 167 9.32 4.34 -32.25
C VAL A 167 8.83 2.98 -31.79
N ASN A 168 8.49 2.86 -30.49
CA ASN A 168 7.88 1.65 -29.99
C ASN A 168 6.41 1.55 -30.43
N PRO A 169 5.92 0.34 -30.71
CA PRO A 169 4.52 0.17 -31.10
C PRO A 169 3.56 0.64 -30.02
N LYS A 170 2.58 1.41 -30.41
CA LYS A 170 1.48 1.79 -29.51
C LYS A 170 0.52 0.62 -29.39
N VAL A 171 0.23 0.21 -28.18
CA VAL A 171 -0.80 -0.79 -27.87
C VAL A 171 -2.18 -0.15 -27.86
N ALA A 172 -2.29 0.99 -27.19
CA ALA A 172 -3.52 1.74 -27.10
C ALA A 172 -3.22 3.22 -26.91
N GLU A 173 -3.88 4.05 -27.67
CA GLU A 173 -3.79 5.50 -27.59
C GLU A 173 -5.20 6.11 -27.61
N HIS A 174 -5.36 7.21 -26.91
CA HIS A 174 -6.60 7.97 -26.99
C HIS A 174 -6.70 8.70 -28.32
N GLN A 175 -7.91 8.83 -28.83
CA GLN A 175 -8.18 9.72 -29.96
C GLN A 175 -8.31 11.17 -29.44
N GLU A 176 -8.14 12.16 -30.33
CA GLU A 176 -8.27 13.56 -29.94
C GLU A 176 -9.64 13.88 -29.29
N SER A 177 -10.69 13.18 -29.71
CA SER A 177 -12.02 13.28 -29.15
C SER A 177 -12.17 12.59 -27.77
N GLU A 178 -11.17 11.81 -27.34
CA GLU A 178 -11.20 11.02 -26.09
C GLU A 178 -10.10 11.45 -25.11
N LYS A 179 -9.92 12.75 -24.92
CA LYS A 179 -8.83 13.32 -24.12
C LYS A 179 -8.68 12.78 -22.69
N ASN A 180 -9.76 12.26 -22.11
CA ASN A 180 -9.80 11.81 -20.72
C ASN A 180 -9.85 10.28 -20.62
N VAL A 181 -9.37 9.57 -21.63
CA VAL A 181 -9.27 8.11 -21.62
C VAL A 181 -7.84 7.71 -21.30
N VAL A 182 -7.68 6.89 -20.28
CA VAL A 182 -6.37 6.45 -19.75
C VAL A 182 -6.20 4.96 -20.00
N TYR A 183 -5.05 4.57 -20.54
CA TYR A 183 -4.72 3.18 -20.85
C TYR A 183 -3.55 2.68 -20.01
N GLY A 184 -3.65 1.44 -19.51
CA GLY A 184 -2.53 0.71 -18.93
C GLY A 184 -2.09 1.22 -17.55
N GLN A 185 -2.94 1.93 -16.85
CA GLN A 185 -2.68 2.41 -15.49
C GLN A 185 -3.67 1.84 -14.49
N ALA A 186 -3.33 1.93 -13.21
CA ALA A 186 -4.24 1.52 -12.14
C ALA A 186 -5.54 2.32 -12.22
N VAL A 187 -6.65 1.65 -11.97
CA VAL A 187 -8.00 2.24 -12.03
C VAL A 187 -8.65 2.23 -10.65
N HIS A 188 -9.84 2.79 -10.55
CA HIS A 188 -10.63 2.82 -9.30
C HIS A 188 -9.86 3.42 -8.13
N ARG A 189 -9.00 4.42 -8.41
CA ARG A 189 -8.18 5.14 -7.44
C ARG A 189 -7.36 4.20 -6.55
N ASN A 190 -6.83 3.13 -7.13
CA ASN A 190 -6.00 2.13 -6.46
C ASN A 190 -6.71 1.35 -5.35
N GLU A 191 -8.04 1.35 -5.34
CA GLU A 191 -8.81 0.52 -4.42
C GLU A 191 -8.81 -0.95 -4.85
N PHE A 192 -9.27 -1.84 -4.01
CA PHE A 192 -9.41 -3.28 -4.28
C PHE A 192 -8.09 -4.01 -4.55
N GLY A 193 -6.99 -3.51 -4.02
CA GLY A 193 -5.65 -4.09 -4.24
C GLY A 193 -5.07 -3.80 -5.62
N ILE A 194 -5.69 -2.90 -6.40
CA ILE A 194 -5.21 -2.54 -7.73
C ILE A 194 -3.99 -1.63 -7.61
N MET A 195 -2.82 -2.13 -8.06
CA MET A 195 -1.55 -1.40 -7.99
C MET A 195 -0.99 -1.04 -9.37
N LYS A 196 -1.51 -1.67 -10.43
CA LYS A 196 -1.04 -1.47 -11.80
C LYS A 196 -2.17 -1.70 -12.81
N GLY A 197 -1.92 -1.31 -14.06
CA GLY A 197 -2.91 -1.40 -15.13
C GLY A 197 -2.57 -2.33 -16.27
N THR A 198 -1.47 -3.13 -16.18
CA THR A 198 -1.05 -4.08 -17.20
C THR A 198 -0.80 -5.45 -16.60
N PHE A 199 -1.18 -6.51 -17.33
CA PHE A 199 -1.14 -7.89 -16.82
C PHE A 199 -0.73 -8.83 -17.94
N TRP A 200 0.56 -9.19 -17.98
CA TRP A 200 1.07 -10.15 -18.95
C TRP A 200 0.51 -11.55 -18.73
N SER A 201 0.17 -12.23 -19.79
CA SER A 201 -0.19 -13.65 -19.71
C SER A 201 1.05 -14.49 -19.36
N PRO A 202 0.89 -15.71 -18.81
CA PRO A 202 2.01 -16.49 -18.28
C PRO A 202 3.16 -16.75 -19.26
N LYS A 203 2.87 -16.89 -20.55
CA LYS A 203 3.87 -17.11 -21.62
C LYS A 203 4.20 -15.83 -22.40
N GLY A 204 3.56 -14.71 -22.04
CA GLY A 204 3.76 -13.44 -22.74
C GLY A 204 3.08 -13.33 -24.11
N THR A 205 2.10 -14.18 -24.40
CA THR A 205 1.34 -14.12 -25.66
C THR A 205 0.44 -12.90 -25.72
N TYR A 206 -0.10 -12.49 -24.56
CA TYR A 206 -1.07 -11.41 -24.44
C TYR A 206 -0.68 -10.45 -23.34
N LEU A 207 -1.12 -9.19 -23.51
CA LEU A 207 -1.09 -8.18 -22.47
C LEU A 207 -2.53 -7.73 -22.19
N ALA A 208 -3.04 -8.06 -21.01
CA ALA A 208 -4.30 -7.50 -20.53
C ALA A 208 -4.03 -6.12 -19.95
N PHE A 209 -4.93 -5.17 -20.14
CA PHE A 209 -4.77 -3.82 -19.64
C PHE A 209 -6.11 -3.16 -19.34
N TYR A 210 -6.10 -2.19 -18.44
CA TYR A 210 -7.23 -1.35 -18.16
C TYR A 210 -7.33 -0.18 -19.15
N ARG A 211 -8.56 0.11 -19.57
CA ARG A 211 -8.95 1.34 -20.24
C ARG A 211 -9.95 2.06 -19.36
N MET A 212 -9.65 3.27 -18.96
CA MET A 212 -10.53 4.06 -18.09
C MET A 212 -10.98 5.34 -18.78
N ASP A 213 -12.28 5.47 -19.00
CA ASP A 213 -12.89 6.67 -19.53
C ASP A 213 -13.34 7.56 -18.35
N GLN A 214 -12.73 8.73 -18.22
CA GLN A 214 -13.03 9.73 -17.21
C GLN A 214 -13.72 10.98 -17.79
N SER A 215 -14.17 10.94 -19.03
CA SER A 215 -14.75 12.13 -19.70
C SER A 215 -15.97 12.69 -18.99
N MET A 216 -16.72 11.83 -18.30
CA MET A 216 -17.92 12.21 -17.55
C MET A 216 -17.65 12.59 -16.09
N VAL A 217 -16.43 12.44 -15.61
CA VAL A 217 -16.07 12.70 -14.21
C VAL A 217 -15.84 14.20 -14.01
N THR A 218 -16.36 14.74 -12.91
CA THR A 218 -16.19 16.14 -12.54
C THR A 218 -14.73 16.47 -12.25
N ASP A 219 -14.26 17.61 -12.72
CA ASP A 219 -12.96 18.16 -12.40
C ASP A 219 -12.99 18.89 -11.05
N TYR A 220 -12.03 18.58 -10.18
CA TYR A 220 -11.72 19.43 -9.05
C TYR A 220 -10.72 20.51 -9.49
N PRO A 221 -10.98 21.82 -9.21
CA PRO A 221 -10.13 22.91 -9.68
C PRO A 221 -8.91 23.11 -8.76
N GLN A 222 -7.88 22.30 -8.90
CA GLN A 222 -6.59 22.58 -8.25
C GLN A 222 -5.98 23.84 -8.88
N VAL A 223 -5.26 24.62 -8.07
CA VAL A 223 -4.62 25.86 -8.52
C VAL A 223 -3.13 25.80 -8.19
N ASN A 224 -2.31 25.91 -9.24
CA ASN A 224 -0.87 26.09 -9.07
C ASN A 224 -0.57 27.59 -8.86
N THR A 225 -0.20 27.96 -7.63
CA THR A 225 0.07 29.35 -7.24
C THR A 225 1.55 29.74 -7.39
N THR A 226 2.40 28.82 -7.83
CA THR A 226 3.85 29.06 -7.95
C THR A 226 4.25 29.66 -9.30
N ALA A 227 3.42 29.49 -10.32
CA ALA A 227 3.59 30.19 -11.58
C ALA A 227 3.35 31.70 -11.39
N ARG A 228 3.99 32.53 -12.22
CA ARG A 228 3.81 33.98 -12.17
C ARG A 228 2.35 34.39 -12.25
N ILE A 229 1.61 33.76 -13.15
CA ILE A 229 0.15 33.83 -13.21
C ILE A 229 -0.35 32.48 -12.71
N ALA A 230 -1.15 32.49 -11.65
CA ALA A 230 -1.71 31.25 -11.10
C ALA A 230 -2.45 30.46 -12.19
N GLU A 231 -2.20 29.16 -12.22
CA GLU A 231 -2.72 28.26 -13.25
C GLU A 231 -3.76 27.32 -12.68
N LEU A 232 -4.85 27.12 -13.41
CA LEU A 232 -5.84 26.10 -13.10
C LEU A 232 -5.30 24.75 -13.56
N VAL A 233 -5.25 23.77 -12.64
CA VAL A 233 -4.82 22.39 -12.88
C VAL A 233 -5.98 21.46 -12.53
N PRO A 234 -6.93 21.25 -13.46
CA PRO A 234 -8.10 20.42 -13.16
C PRO A 234 -7.70 18.97 -12.92
N ASP A 235 -8.32 18.36 -11.92
CA ASP A 235 -8.06 16.98 -11.50
C ASP A 235 -9.39 16.21 -11.47
N LYS A 236 -9.47 15.11 -12.22
CA LYS A 236 -10.66 14.25 -12.24
C LYS A 236 -10.88 13.66 -10.85
N TYR A 237 -11.98 14.07 -10.23
CA TYR A 237 -12.32 13.65 -8.87
C TYR A 237 -13.81 13.35 -8.76
N PRO A 238 -14.21 12.05 -8.78
CA PRO A 238 -15.61 11.67 -8.64
C PRO A 238 -15.98 11.70 -7.16
N MET A 239 -16.80 12.65 -6.75
CA MET A 239 -17.28 12.71 -5.37
C MET A 239 -18.41 11.71 -5.13
N ALA A 240 -18.58 11.29 -3.88
CA ALA A 240 -19.61 10.33 -3.47
C ALA A 240 -21.01 10.76 -4.00
N GLY A 241 -21.72 9.81 -4.59
CA GLY A 241 -23.04 10.03 -5.20
C GLY A 241 -23.03 10.65 -6.59
N MET A 242 -21.86 11.08 -7.10
CA MET A 242 -21.72 11.71 -8.41
C MET A 242 -21.33 10.70 -9.49
N THR A 243 -21.37 11.11 -10.75
CA THR A 243 -21.00 10.27 -11.88
C THR A 243 -19.54 9.82 -11.77
N SER A 244 -19.32 8.51 -11.89
CA SER A 244 -18.00 7.88 -11.83
C SER A 244 -17.50 7.49 -13.22
N HIS A 245 -16.23 7.14 -13.29
CA HIS A 245 -15.56 6.68 -14.51
C HIS A 245 -16.07 5.31 -14.97
N LYS A 246 -15.80 4.98 -16.24
CA LYS A 246 -16.14 3.71 -16.86
C LYS A 246 -14.85 2.98 -17.25
N VAL A 247 -14.71 1.73 -16.79
CA VAL A 247 -13.53 0.92 -17.06
C VAL A 247 -13.89 -0.26 -17.92
N THR A 248 -13.03 -0.56 -18.89
CA THR A 248 -13.06 -1.77 -19.70
C THR A 248 -11.69 -2.44 -19.67
N VAL A 249 -11.65 -3.73 -19.98
CA VAL A 249 -10.41 -4.52 -20.00
C VAL A 249 -10.11 -4.92 -21.44
N GLY A 250 -8.93 -4.53 -21.95
CA GLY A 250 -8.44 -4.90 -23.25
C GLY A 250 -7.44 -6.05 -23.18
N ILE A 251 -7.34 -6.81 -24.25
CA ILE A 251 -6.33 -7.86 -24.42
C ILE A 251 -5.60 -7.62 -25.74
N TYR A 252 -4.31 -7.35 -25.62
CA TYR A 252 -3.42 -7.13 -26.75
C TYR A 252 -2.66 -8.40 -27.07
N ASN A 253 -2.72 -8.82 -28.34
CA ASN A 253 -1.95 -9.95 -28.86
C ASN A 253 -0.64 -9.45 -29.43
N VAL A 254 0.50 -9.83 -28.84
CA VAL A 254 1.80 -9.32 -29.22
C VAL A 254 2.27 -9.76 -30.62
N LYS A 255 1.74 -10.90 -31.12
CA LYS A 255 2.14 -11.43 -32.43
C LYS A 255 1.50 -10.70 -33.61
N ASN A 256 0.20 -10.41 -33.49
CA ASN A 256 -0.55 -9.80 -34.60
C ASN A 256 -0.88 -8.32 -34.38
N GLY A 257 -0.57 -7.77 -33.20
CA GLY A 257 -0.81 -6.36 -32.87
C GLY A 257 -2.29 -5.98 -32.71
N LYS A 258 -3.18 -6.95 -32.58
CA LYS A 258 -4.62 -6.71 -32.44
C LYS A 258 -5.05 -6.68 -30.98
N THR A 259 -5.99 -5.81 -30.68
CA THR A 259 -6.60 -5.68 -29.37
C THR A 259 -8.08 -6.05 -29.46
N ILE A 260 -8.55 -6.84 -28.50
CA ILE A 260 -9.96 -7.06 -28.26
C ILE A 260 -10.32 -6.56 -26.86
N TYR A 261 -11.59 -6.31 -26.61
CA TYR A 261 -12.06 -5.96 -25.27
C TYR A 261 -12.97 -7.04 -24.72
N LEU A 262 -12.90 -7.31 -23.42
CA LEU A 262 -13.80 -8.24 -22.76
C LEU A 262 -15.24 -7.76 -22.89
N GLN A 263 -16.13 -8.69 -23.25
CA GLN A 263 -17.55 -8.40 -23.44
C GLN A 263 -18.29 -8.48 -22.09
N ALA A 264 -18.01 -7.50 -21.22
CA ALA A 264 -18.53 -7.46 -19.86
C ALA A 264 -19.88 -6.72 -19.75
N GLY A 265 -20.38 -6.16 -20.85
CA GLY A 265 -21.58 -5.35 -20.86
C GLY A 265 -21.31 -3.89 -20.53
N ASP A 266 -22.34 -3.16 -20.10
CA ASP A 266 -22.24 -1.74 -19.75
C ASP A 266 -21.30 -1.55 -18.56
N PRO A 267 -20.21 -0.75 -18.69
CA PRO A 267 -19.27 -0.53 -17.58
C PRO A 267 -19.75 0.53 -16.57
N THR A 268 -20.93 1.10 -16.76
CA THR A 268 -21.45 2.14 -15.85
C THR A 268 -21.72 1.57 -14.46
N ASP A 269 -21.20 2.27 -13.44
CA ASP A 269 -21.43 1.94 -12.04
C ASP A 269 -20.99 0.51 -11.65
N ARG A 270 -19.85 0.09 -12.19
CA ARG A 270 -19.23 -1.21 -11.94
C ARG A 270 -17.73 -1.07 -11.76
N TYR A 271 -17.16 -1.96 -10.95
CA TYR A 271 -15.71 -2.07 -10.75
C TYR A 271 -15.20 -3.39 -11.31
N PHE A 272 -14.09 -3.33 -12.03
CA PHE A 272 -13.41 -4.49 -12.64
C PHE A 272 -12.06 -4.66 -11.95
N THR A 273 -11.97 -5.64 -11.07
CA THR A 273 -10.86 -5.78 -10.15
C THR A 273 -10.12 -7.10 -10.34
N ASN A 274 -8.86 -7.13 -9.87
CA ASN A 274 -8.12 -8.36 -9.64
C ASN A 274 -8.05 -9.27 -10.87
N ILE A 275 -7.53 -8.73 -11.98
CA ILE A 275 -7.34 -9.44 -13.23
C ILE A 275 -6.30 -10.54 -13.04
N SER A 276 -6.59 -11.75 -13.56
CA SER A 276 -5.67 -12.88 -13.57
C SER A 276 -5.86 -13.75 -14.80
N TRP A 277 -4.83 -14.55 -15.08
CA TRP A 277 -4.77 -15.43 -16.25
C TRP A 277 -4.86 -16.90 -15.85
N SER A 278 -5.46 -17.73 -16.69
CA SER A 278 -5.27 -19.18 -16.60
C SER A 278 -3.86 -19.55 -17.09
N PRO A 279 -3.28 -20.67 -16.59
CA PRO A 279 -1.95 -21.11 -17.02
C PRO A 279 -1.80 -21.36 -18.51
N ASP A 280 -2.88 -21.80 -19.19
CA ASP A 280 -2.91 -22.05 -20.64
C ASP A 280 -3.16 -20.79 -21.48
N GLU A 281 -3.31 -19.64 -20.86
CA GLU A 281 -3.60 -18.34 -21.50
C GLU A 281 -4.94 -18.27 -22.26
N LYS A 282 -5.80 -19.26 -22.08
CA LYS A 282 -7.11 -19.28 -22.76
C LYS A 282 -8.18 -18.46 -22.06
N SER A 283 -8.00 -18.20 -20.77
CA SER A 283 -9.00 -17.51 -19.96
C SER A 283 -8.40 -16.36 -19.17
N VAL A 284 -9.21 -15.30 -19.01
CA VAL A 284 -8.97 -14.18 -18.13
C VAL A 284 -10.07 -14.18 -17.07
N PHE A 285 -9.68 -13.93 -15.82
CA PHE A 285 -10.59 -13.85 -14.69
C PHE A 285 -10.60 -12.42 -14.13
N VAL A 286 -11.80 -11.95 -13.82
CA VAL A 286 -12.02 -10.63 -13.26
C VAL A 286 -12.96 -10.75 -12.08
N ILE A 287 -12.67 -10.09 -10.97
CA ILE A 287 -13.64 -9.95 -9.88
C ILE A 287 -14.42 -8.67 -10.16
N GLU A 288 -15.69 -8.83 -10.52
CA GLU A 288 -16.59 -7.71 -10.84
C GLU A 288 -17.38 -7.35 -9.59
N LEU A 289 -17.39 -6.07 -9.26
CA LEU A 289 -18.03 -5.53 -8.06
C LEU A 289 -19.04 -4.45 -8.49
N ASN A 290 -20.24 -4.45 -7.90
CA ASN A 290 -21.20 -3.38 -8.12
C ASN A 290 -20.77 -2.08 -7.43
N ARG A 291 -21.34 -0.96 -7.84
CA ARG A 291 -21.01 0.35 -7.23
C ARG A 291 -21.38 0.41 -5.75
N ASP A 292 -22.45 -0.24 -5.31
CA ASP A 292 -22.81 -0.36 -3.89
C ASP A 292 -21.79 -1.17 -3.08
N GLN A 293 -20.90 -1.86 -3.76
CA GLN A 293 -19.80 -2.64 -3.18
C GLN A 293 -20.27 -3.72 -2.20
N ASN A 294 -21.42 -4.27 -2.43
CA ASN A 294 -22.02 -5.33 -1.62
C ASN A 294 -22.27 -6.62 -2.38
N TYR A 295 -21.87 -6.69 -3.65
CA TYR A 295 -22.05 -7.86 -4.51
C TYR A 295 -20.86 -8.01 -5.44
N ALA A 296 -20.08 -9.09 -5.25
CA ALA A 296 -18.90 -9.43 -6.05
C ALA A 296 -19.12 -10.74 -6.81
N GLN A 297 -18.63 -10.80 -8.04
CA GLN A 297 -18.67 -11.99 -8.90
C GLN A 297 -17.27 -12.27 -9.44
N LEU A 298 -16.82 -13.53 -9.34
CA LEU A 298 -15.65 -14.03 -10.05
C LEU A 298 -16.08 -14.51 -11.44
N VAL A 299 -15.68 -13.78 -12.47
CA VAL A 299 -16.13 -13.99 -13.85
C VAL A 299 -14.98 -14.46 -14.71
N GLN A 300 -15.25 -15.46 -15.55
CA GLN A 300 -14.32 -16.01 -16.53
C GLN A 300 -14.65 -15.51 -17.92
N TYR A 301 -13.62 -15.12 -18.68
CA TYR A 301 -13.73 -14.68 -20.07
C TYR A 301 -12.80 -15.47 -20.95
N ASP A 302 -13.23 -15.75 -22.20
CA ASP A 302 -12.35 -16.30 -23.23
C ASP A 302 -11.36 -15.23 -23.70
N ALA A 303 -10.08 -15.54 -23.68
CA ALA A 303 -9.02 -14.58 -24.00
C ALA A 303 -8.94 -14.21 -25.48
N VAL A 304 -9.45 -15.08 -26.37
CA VAL A 304 -9.40 -14.86 -27.82
C VAL A 304 -10.59 -14.06 -28.32
N SER A 305 -11.80 -14.43 -27.89
CA SER A 305 -13.04 -13.77 -28.31
C SER A 305 -13.46 -12.62 -27.41
N GLY A 306 -13.01 -12.61 -26.16
CA GLY A 306 -13.49 -11.69 -25.13
C GLY A 306 -14.85 -12.06 -24.57
N LYS A 307 -15.44 -13.16 -24.98
CA LYS A 307 -16.77 -13.57 -24.51
C LYS A 307 -16.76 -14.06 -23.08
N ARG A 308 -17.78 -13.69 -22.34
CA ARG A 308 -18.03 -14.21 -20.99
C ARG A 308 -18.36 -15.69 -21.05
N THR A 309 -17.61 -16.52 -20.35
CA THR A 309 -17.79 -17.99 -20.36
C THR A 309 -18.50 -18.50 -19.12
N GLY A 310 -18.47 -17.77 -18.01
CA GLY A 310 -19.21 -18.15 -16.82
C GLY A 310 -18.86 -17.36 -15.58
N ILE A 311 -19.68 -17.54 -14.55
CA ILE A 311 -19.46 -17.06 -13.20
C ILE A 311 -19.01 -18.26 -12.37
N LEU A 312 -17.91 -18.12 -11.64
CA LEU A 312 -17.34 -19.21 -10.85
C LEU A 312 -17.66 -19.10 -9.36
N TYR A 313 -17.97 -17.90 -8.89
CA TYR A 313 -18.23 -17.63 -7.49
C TYR A 313 -18.96 -16.29 -7.36
N GLU A 314 -19.88 -16.21 -6.40
CA GLU A 314 -20.57 -14.96 -6.07
C GLU A 314 -20.61 -14.77 -4.57
N GLU A 315 -20.53 -13.52 -4.14
CA GLU A 315 -20.56 -13.16 -2.73
C GLU A 315 -21.34 -11.86 -2.53
N LYS A 316 -22.20 -11.84 -1.51
CA LYS A 316 -22.96 -10.66 -1.08
C LYS A 316 -22.73 -10.42 0.40
N HIS A 317 -22.76 -9.17 0.80
CA HIS A 317 -22.71 -8.78 2.20
C HIS A 317 -23.74 -7.69 2.48
N THR A 318 -24.34 -7.68 3.67
CA THR A 318 -25.30 -6.63 4.03
C THR A 318 -24.65 -5.26 4.16
N ARG A 319 -23.33 -5.21 4.40
CA ARG A 319 -22.54 -3.99 4.48
C ARG A 319 -21.70 -3.80 3.23
N TYR A 320 -20.53 -4.42 3.13
CA TYR A 320 -19.72 -4.36 1.92
C TYR A 320 -18.87 -5.63 1.75
N VAL A 321 -18.53 -5.92 0.50
CA VAL A 321 -17.54 -6.92 0.09
C VAL A 321 -16.37 -6.16 -0.51
N GLU A 322 -15.15 -6.47 -0.06
CA GLU A 322 -13.95 -5.80 -0.55
C GLU A 322 -12.96 -6.82 -1.10
N PRO A 323 -13.03 -7.14 -2.41
CA PRO A 323 -12.03 -7.99 -3.03
C PRO A 323 -10.67 -7.28 -3.06
N GLN A 324 -9.60 -7.97 -2.63
CA GLN A 324 -8.26 -7.38 -2.49
C GLN A 324 -7.19 -8.17 -3.26
N HIS A 325 -7.49 -9.40 -3.69
CA HIS A 325 -6.51 -10.31 -4.25
C HIS A 325 -7.04 -11.02 -5.49
N PRO A 326 -6.22 -11.13 -6.56
CA PRO A 326 -6.58 -11.98 -7.70
C PRO A 326 -6.50 -13.46 -7.32
N LEU A 327 -7.21 -14.31 -8.05
CA LEU A 327 -7.02 -15.76 -7.91
C LEU A 327 -5.62 -16.17 -8.37
N ILE A 328 -5.11 -17.27 -7.82
CA ILE A 328 -3.76 -17.77 -8.12
C ILE A 328 -3.83 -19.27 -8.38
N PHE A 329 -3.50 -19.70 -9.60
CA PHE A 329 -3.44 -21.12 -9.92
C PHE A 329 -2.27 -21.80 -9.21
N LEU A 330 -2.47 -23.06 -8.79
CA LEU A 330 -1.39 -23.88 -8.24
C LEU A 330 -0.39 -24.22 -9.34
N PRO A 331 0.94 -24.03 -9.12
CA PRO A 331 1.93 -24.33 -10.15
C PRO A 331 2.00 -25.81 -10.56
N TRP A 332 1.52 -26.71 -9.72
CA TRP A 332 1.55 -28.16 -9.95
C TRP A 332 0.18 -28.74 -10.42
N ASP A 333 -0.86 -27.90 -10.51
CA ASP A 333 -2.18 -28.35 -10.95
C ASP A 333 -2.95 -27.20 -11.62
N ASP A 334 -2.99 -27.23 -12.95
CA ASP A 334 -3.64 -26.21 -13.78
C ASP A 334 -5.16 -26.13 -13.60
N SER A 335 -5.76 -27.10 -12.90
CA SER A 335 -7.20 -27.17 -12.67
C SER A 335 -7.65 -26.53 -11.36
N GLN A 336 -6.72 -26.18 -10.48
CA GLN A 336 -7.04 -25.65 -9.17
C GLN A 336 -6.42 -24.27 -8.96
N PHE A 337 -7.17 -23.40 -8.27
CA PHE A 337 -6.68 -22.09 -7.90
C PHE A 337 -7.07 -21.73 -6.48
N ILE A 338 -6.32 -20.80 -5.90
CA ILE A 338 -6.60 -20.21 -4.59
C ILE A 338 -7.43 -18.95 -4.80
N TYR A 339 -8.55 -18.86 -4.08
CA TYR A 339 -9.38 -17.68 -3.98
C TYR A 339 -9.35 -17.15 -2.54
N GLN A 340 -9.32 -15.83 -2.35
CA GLN A 340 -9.29 -15.20 -1.03
C GLN A 340 -10.56 -14.41 -0.77
N THR A 341 -11.17 -14.61 0.38
CA THR A 341 -12.39 -13.91 0.78
C THR A 341 -12.49 -13.82 2.30
N GLN A 342 -13.21 -12.81 2.79
CA GLN A 342 -13.54 -12.62 4.20
C GLN A 342 -14.90 -13.22 4.58
N ARG A 343 -15.45 -14.10 3.77
CA ARG A 343 -16.81 -14.66 3.94
C ARG A 343 -17.09 -15.31 5.30
N ASP A 344 -16.04 -15.75 5.99
CA ASP A 344 -16.12 -16.34 7.31
C ASP A 344 -15.60 -15.40 8.42
N GLY A 345 -15.56 -14.10 8.14
CA GLY A 345 -15.21 -13.07 9.11
C GLY A 345 -13.76 -12.58 9.07
N PHE A 346 -12.86 -13.37 8.49
CA PHE A 346 -11.44 -13.07 8.32
C PHE A 346 -11.00 -13.49 6.93
N ASN A 347 -10.01 -12.80 6.35
CA ASN A 347 -9.49 -13.19 5.05
C ASN A 347 -8.78 -14.54 5.13
N HIS A 348 -9.31 -15.52 4.41
CA HIS A 348 -8.77 -16.88 4.35
C HIS A 348 -8.66 -17.38 2.93
N LEU A 349 -7.92 -18.48 2.77
CA LEU A 349 -7.67 -19.12 1.49
C LEU A 349 -8.66 -20.25 1.24
N TYR A 350 -9.19 -20.29 0.03
CA TYR A 350 -10.10 -21.32 -0.45
C TYR A 350 -9.56 -21.92 -1.73
N LEU A 351 -9.49 -23.25 -1.79
CA LEU A 351 -9.05 -23.97 -2.98
C LEU A 351 -10.27 -24.31 -3.82
N MET A 352 -10.29 -23.83 -5.07
CA MET A 352 -11.37 -24.07 -6.03
C MET A 352 -10.90 -25.00 -7.13
N ASP A 353 -11.70 -26.02 -7.43
CA ASP A 353 -11.41 -27.05 -8.43
C ASP A 353 -12.28 -26.85 -9.68
N THR A 354 -11.65 -26.45 -10.78
CA THR A 354 -12.34 -26.19 -12.06
C THR A 354 -12.90 -27.43 -12.71
N LYS A 355 -12.44 -28.63 -12.33
CA LYS A 355 -12.94 -29.91 -12.86
C LYS A 355 -14.23 -30.37 -12.21
N THR A 356 -14.55 -29.92 -11.02
CA THR A 356 -15.73 -30.34 -10.26
C THR A 356 -16.70 -29.17 -10.17
N LYS A 357 -17.66 -29.16 -11.07
CA LYS A 357 -18.67 -28.11 -11.14
C LYS A 357 -19.88 -28.43 -10.27
N LEU A 358 -20.41 -27.35 -9.65
CA LEU A 358 -21.60 -27.36 -8.82
C LEU A 358 -22.74 -26.59 -9.51
N LYS A 359 -23.98 -26.89 -9.13
CA LYS A 359 -25.17 -26.20 -9.66
C LYS A 359 -25.24 -24.72 -9.21
N GLY A 360 -24.61 -24.39 -8.11
CA GLY A 360 -24.73 -23.08 -7.49
C GLY A 360 -25.96 -22.98 -6.60
N GLU A 361 -25.71 -22.91 -5.28
CA GLU A 361 -26.72 -22.73 -4.26
C GLU A 361 -26.22 -21.67 -3.29
N TRP A 362 -27.06 -20.69 -2.99
CA TRP A 362 -26.71 -19.63 -2.04
C TRP A 362 -26.68 -20.17 -0.63
N LYS A 363 -25.59 -19.91 0.06
CA LYS A 363 -25.34 -20.28 1.45
C LYS A 363 -25.10 -19.02 2.29
N THR A 364 -25.36 -19.12 3.56
CA THR A 364 -25.12 -18.02 4.52
C THR A 364 -23.83 -18.28 5.27
N GLY A 365 -22.99 -17.24 5.38
CA GLY A 365 -21.75 -17.27 6.14
C GLY A 365 -21.98 -17.26 7.64
N LYS A 366 -20.88 -17.32 8.39
CA LYS A 366 -20.89 -17.46 9.86
C LYS A 366 -21.63 -16.35 10.60
N ASP A 367 -21.53 -15.11 10.12
CA ASP A 367 -22.09 -13.94 10.79
C ASP A 367 -23.53 -13.59 10.36
N ASN A 368 -24.13 -14.40 9.50
CA ASN A 368 -25.46 -14.18 8.91
C ASN A 368 -25.59 -12.89 8.07
N GLU A 369 -24.53 -12.15 7.88
CA GLU A 369 -24.50 -10.96 7.03
C GLU A 369 -23.92 -11.23 5.65
N ASP A 370 -23.14 -12.30 5.52
CA ASP A 370 -22.48 -12.73 4.31
C ASP A 370 -23.24 -13.89 3.66
N GLN A 371 -23.43 -13.82 2.34
CA GLN A 371 -24.00 -14.89 1.53
C GLN A 371 -23.08 -15.15 0.35
N TYR A 372 -22.92 -16.42 -0.02
CA TYR A 372 -22.08 -16.81 -1.14
C TYR A 372 -22.67 -17.96 -1.94
N CYS A 373 -22.25 -18.07 -3.20
CA CYS A 373 -22.67 -19.11 -4.12
C CYS A 373 -21.45 -19.68 -4.85
N GLU A 374 -21.22 -20.97 -4.69
CA GLU A 374 -20.08 -21.67 -5.29
C GLU A 374 -20.55 -22.46 -6.51
N TYR A 375 -19.88 -22.27 -7.64
CA TYR A 375 -20.11 -23.04 -8.88
C TYR A 375 -19.00 -24.06 -9.13
N LEU A 376 -17.98 -24.06 -8.26
CA LEU A 376 -16.88 -25.03 -8.27
C LEU A 376 -16.75 -25.63 -6.87
N LYS A 377 -16.29 -26.89 -6.81
CA LYS A 377 -15.94 -27.50 -5.53
C LYS A 377 -14.90 -26.63 -4.83
N THR A 378 -15.21 -26.18 -3.63
CA THR A 378 -14.39 -25.26 -2.84
C THR A 378 -14.04 -25.89 -1.51
N THR A 379 -12.75 -25.89 -1.17
CA THR A 379 -12.22 -26.44 0.08
C THR A 379 -11.49 -25.33 0.84
N PRO A 380 -11.89 -25.01 2.09
CA PRO A 380 -11.14 -24.07 2.92
C PRO A 380 -9.74 -24.61 3.23
N LEU A 381 -8.70 -23.78 3.01
CA LEU A 381 -7.31 -24.12 3.34
C LEU A 381 -6.90 -23.56 4.69
N THR A 382 -7.49 -22.45 5.10
CA THR A 382 -7.26 -21.81 6.38
C THR A 382 -8.57 -21.41 7.02
N THR A 383 -8.64 -21.47 8.35
CA THR A 383 -9.82 -21.08 9.14
C THR A 383 -9.34 -20.54 10.51
N GLY A 384 -10.16 -19.74 11.16
CA GLY A 384 -9.89 -19.26 12.52
C GLY A 384 -10.02 -17.74 12.63
N ASP A 385 -9.90 -17.25 13.87
CA ASP A 385 -10.01 -15.83 14.20
C ASP A 385 -8.67 -15.11 14.02
N TRP A 386 -8.10 -15.27 12.85
CA TRP A 386 -6.90 -14.65 12.35
C TRP A 386 -7.01 -14.59 10.82
N LEU A 387 -6.15 -13.83 10.17
CA LEU A 387 -6.25 -13.66 8.73
C LEU A 387 -4.94 -13.96 8.00
N VAL A 388 -5.07 -14.38 6.75
CA VAL A 388 -3.99 -14.42 5.79
C VAL A 388 -3.86 -13.02 5.18
N GLN A 389 -2.68 -12.41 5.32
CA GLN A 389 -2.42 -11.08 4.76
C GLN A 389 -1.98 -11.16 3.31
N ASP A 390 -1.20 -12.19 2.95
CA ASP A 390 -0.67 -12.35 1.60
C ASP A 390 -0.31 -13.80 1.31
N VAL A 391 -0.37 -14.18 0.03
CA VAL A 391 0.21 -15.41 -0.51
C VAL A 391 1.51 -15.00 -1.21
N LEU A 392 2.64 -15.41 -0.63
CA LEU A 392 3.96 -15.03 -1.13
C LEU A 392 4.38 -15.86 -2.34
N GLY A 393 3.88 -17.09 -2.46
CA GLY A 393 4.21 -18.01 -3.52
C GLY A 393 4.11 -19.47 -3.06
N PHE A 394 4.87 -20.32 -3.73
CA PHE A 394 4.74 -21.77 -3.57
C PHE A 394 6.09 -22.46 -3.44
N ASN A 395 6.11 -23.50 -2.61
CA ASN A 395 7.14 -24.55 -2.70
C ASN A 395 6.56 -25.67 -3.55
N THR A 396 6.94 -25.72 -4.83
CA THR A 396 6.35 -26.63 -5.81
C THR A 396 6.65 -28.09 -5.52
N SER A 397 7.87 -28.42 -5.11
CA SER A 397 8.27 -29.81 -4.83
C SER A 397 7.56 -30.40 -3.62
N ARG A 398 7.20 -29.58 -2.64
CA ARG A 398 6.52 -30.01 -1.42
C ARG A 398 5.00 -29.78 -1.48
N LYS A 399 4.51 -29.13 -2.54
CA LYS A 399 3.10 -28.75 -2.70
C LYS A 399 2.58 -27.93 -1.51
N GLU A 400 3.34 -26.91 -1.16
CA GLU A 400 3.04 -26.00 -0.06
C GLU A 400 2.85 -24.58 -0.57
N ILE A 401 1.99 -23.83 0.12
CA ILE A 401 1.74 -22.40 -0.12
C ILE A 401 2.51 -21.65 0.96
N ILE A 402 3.27 -20.62 0.58
CA ILE A 402 3.97 -19.78 1.54
C ILE A 402 3.13 -18.54 1.77
N ILE A 403 2.71 -18.33 3.03
CA ILE A 403 1.76 -17.28 3.41
C ILE A 403 2.34 -16.38 4.49
N ALA A 404 1.85 -15.13 4.48
CA ALA A 404 2.02 -14.18 5.56
C ALA A 404 0.69 -14.04 6.30
N SER A 405 0.69 -14.15 7.61
CA SER A 405 -0.57 -14.15 8.38
C SER A 405 -0.41 -13.56 9.77
N THR A 406 -1.56 -13.29 10.40
CA THR A 406 -1.67 -12.81 11.78
C THR A 406 -1.96 -13.95 12.77
N GLU A 407 -1.74 -15.19 12.41
CA GLU A 407 -2.11 -16.36 13.24
C GLU A 407 -1.54 -16.29 14.66
N ILE A 408 -0.33 -15.76 14.83
CA ILE A 408 0.31 -15.64 16.15
C ILE A 408 -0.26 -14.44 16.91
N SER A 409 -0.38 -13.28 16.24
CA SER A 409 -0.84 -12.04 16.84
C SER A 409 -1.28 -11.04 15.77
N PRO A 410 -2.34 -10.26 16.01
CA PRO A 410 -2.70 -9.18 15.09
C PRO A 410 -1.66 -8.05 15.04
N LEU A 411 -0.72 -8.00 15.98
CA LEU A 411 0.39 -7.03 15.99
C LEU A 411 1.58 -7.48 15.15
N GLN A 412 1.52 -8.65 14.53
CA GLN A 412 2.63 -9.26 13.82
C GLN A 412 2.22 -9.78 12.45
N THR A 413 3.19 -9.84 11.57
CA THR A 413 3.14 -10.63 10.34
C THR A 413 4.14 -11.76 10.46
N ASN A 414 3.67 -13.00 10.47
CA ASN A 414 4.51 -14.19 10.53
C ASN A 414 4.36 -14.99 9.23
N ILE A 415 5.40 -15.70 8.87
CA ILE A 415 5.48 -16.49 7.64
C ILE A 415 5.29 -17.96 7.95
N PHE A 416 4.43 -18.62 7.17
CA PHE A 416 4.16 -20.04 7.32
C PHE A 416 4.22 -20.74 5.96
N SER A 417 4.64 -21.99 5.96
CA SER A 417 4.35 -22.91 4.87
C SER A 417 3.05 -23.65 5.21
N LEU A 418 2.15 -23.71 4.23
CA LEU A 418 0.83 -24.34 4.35
C LEU A 418 0.77 -25.53 3.39
N SER A 419 0.61 -26.76 3.92
CA SER A 419 0.41 -27.93 3.11
C SER A 419 -0.99 -27.94 2.49
N VAL A 420 -1.07 -28.03 1.17
CA VAL A 420 -2.35 -28.12 0.46
C VAL A 420 -3.05 -29.45 0.76
N LYS A 421 -2.29 -30.50 1.04
CA LYS A 421 -2.81 -31.84 1.30
C LYS A 421 -3.62 -31.95 2.59
N ASN A 422 -3.14 -31.38 3.67
CA ASN A 422 -3.72 -31.55 5.02
C ASN A 422 -3.95 -30.25 5.79
N GLY A 423 -3.66 -29.10 5.21
CA GLY A 423 -3.84 -27.79 5.86
C GLY A 423 -2.85 -27.50 6.99
N LYS A 424 -1.85 -28.36 7.20
CA LYS A 424 -0.84 -28.17 8.25
C LYS A 424 0.02 -26.94 7.92
N ARG A 425 0.19 -26.08 8.92
CA ARG A 425 1.05 -24.89 8.82
C ARG A 425 2.33 -25.09 9.62
N THR A 426 3.46 -24.70 9.05
CA THR A 426 4.77 -24.73 9.69
C THR A 426 5.31 -23.30 9.74
N LEU A 427 5.67 -22.84 10.93
CA LEU A 427 6.24 -21.51 11.12
C LEU A 427 7.65 -21.42 10.50
N ILE A 428 7.91 -20.34 9.77
CA ILE A 428 9.21 -20.03 9.21
C ILE A 428 9.74 -18.79 9.91
N GLY A 429 10.86 -18.91 10.62
CA GLY A 429 11.49 -17.81 11.34
C GLY A 429 10.99 -17.63 12.77
N ILE A 430 11.32 -16.50 13.35
CA ILE A 430 11.08 -16.18 14.77
C ILE A 430 9.60 -15.87 15.01
N ALA A 431 9.02 -16.46 16.06
CA ALA A 431 7.61 -16.28 16.40
C ALA A 431 7.30 -14.89 16.96
N ASP A 432 8.19 -14.32 17.76
CA ASP A 432 8.00 -13.03 18.41
C ASP A 432 8.57 -11.89 17.57
N GLY A 433 7.75 -11.29 16.73
CA GLY A 433 8.10 -10.17 15.88
C GLY A 433 7.43 -10.24 14.51
N THR A 434 7.85 -9.32 13.66
CA THR A 434 7.22 -9.07 12.35
C THR A 434 8.20 -9.36 11.23
N HIS A 435 7.73 -10.02 10.18
CA HIS A 435 8.52 -10.47 9.04
C HIS A 435 8.03 -9.88 7.73
N GLN A 436 8.97 -9.58 6.85
CA GLN A 436 8.72 -9.33 5.44
C GLN A 436 9.65 -10.27 4.66
N ALA A 437 9.10 -11.05 3.74
CA ALA A 437 9.86 -12.09 3.07
C ALA A 437 9.88 -11.94 1.56
N LYS A 438 11.00 -12.37 0.95
CA LYS A 438 11.15 -12.53 -0.51
C LYS A 438 11.43 -13.99 -0.79
N LEU A 439 10.51 -14.65 -1.51
CA LEU A 439 10.60 -16.09 -1.78
C LEU A 439 11.48 -16.37 -3.01
N SER A 440 12.30 -17.43 -2.93
CA SER A 440 13.08 -17.91 -4.06
C SER A 440 12.18 -18.52 -5.15
N ALA A 441 12.72 -18.72 -6.35
CA ALA A 441 11.94 -19.17 -7.52
C ALA A 441 11.22 -20.50 -7.29
N SER A 442 11.88 -21.50 -6.70
CA SER A 442 11.28 -22.80 -6.37
C SER A 442 10.48 -22.81 -5.06
N GLY A 443 10.59 -21.73 -4.27
CA GLY A 443 10.01 -21.67 -2.96
C GLY A 443 10.75 -22.45 -1.87
N THR A 444 11.98 -22.90 -2.14
CA THR A 444 12.80 -23.67 -1.18
C THR A 444 13.36 -22.78 -0.07
N TYR A 445 13.68 -21.53 -0.39
CA TYR A 445 14.25 -20.54 0.53
C TYR A 445 13.49 -19.22 0.46
N LEU A 446 13.65 -18.43 1.52
CA LEU A 446 13.22 -17.03 1.50
C LEU A 446 14.29 -16.14 2.15
N ILE A 447 14.32 -14.88 1.74
CA ILE A 447 15.05 -13.82 2.44
C ILE A 447 14.06 -13.21 3.43
N ASP A 448 14.41 -13.26 4.71
CA ASP A 448 13.58 -12.77 5.81
C ASP A 448 14.11 -11.43 6.33
N TYR A 449 13.27 -10.42 6.31
CA TYR A 449 13.51 -9.12 6.95
C TYR A 449 12.69 -9.09 8.23
N PHE A 450 13.38 -9.32 9.35
CA PHE A 450 12.76 -9.45 10.67
C PHE A 450 12.99 -8.21 11.53
N THR A 451 11.98 -7.81 12.28
CA THR A 451 12.07 -6.81 13.33
C THR A 451 11.12 -7.15 14.48
N SER A 452 11.49 -6.75 15.68
CA SER A 452 10.63 -6.75 16.85
C SER A 452 10.95 -5.51 17.67
N ASN A 453 10.24 -5.30 18.78
CA ASN A 453 10.59 -4.20 19.68
C ASN A 453 12.05 -4.31 20.19
N ASP A 454 12.54 -5.53 20.35
CA ASP A 454 13.89 -5.79 20.87
C ASP A 454 14.96 -5.92 19.77
N VAL A 455 14.56 -6.23 18.55
CA VAL A 455 15.46 -6.44 17.40
C VAL A 455 15.16 -5.40 16.33
N PRO A 456 16.05 -4.41 16.14
CA PRO A 456 15.82 -3.32 15.17
C PRO A 456 15.72 -3.83 13.74
N ARG A 457 16.58 -4.79 13.35
CA ARG A 457 16.54 -5.45 12.04
C ARG A 457 17.47 -6.65 12.02
N GLU A 458 16.96 -7.77 11.51
CA GLU A 458 17.76 -8.96 11.25
C GLU A 458 17.37 -9.51 9.88
N ILE A 459 18.36 -9.73 9.01
CA ILE A 459 18.15 -10.22 7.65
C ILE A 459 18.77 -11.59 7.54
N SER A 460 17.98 -12.57 7.10
CA SER A 460 18.39 -13.98 7.08
C SER A 460 17.95 -14.67 5.81
N ILE A 461 18.64 -15.74 5.43
CA ILE A 461 18.13 -16.71 4.45
C ILE A 461 17.59 -17.89 5.24
N LEU A 462 16.31 -18.20 5.07
CA LEU A 462 15.62 -19.26 5.78
C LEU A 462 15.11 -20.33 4.83
N PRO A 463 15.28 -21.63 5.17
CA PRO A 463 14.58 -22.70 4.48
C PRO A 463 13.08 -22.62 4.75
N THR A 464 12.26 -22.85 3.73
CA THR A 464 10.79 -22.85 3.89
C THR A 464 10.26 -24.10 4.62
N THR A 465 11.15 -25.02 4.98
CA THR A 465 10.83 -26.16 5.84
C THR A 465 10.63 -25.81 7.32
N GLY A 466 10.94 -24.57 7.70
CA GLY A 466 10.90 -24.12 9.10
C GLY A 466 12.19 -24.41 9.88
N LYS A 467 13.19 -25.02 9.24
CA LYS A 467 14.51 -25.26 9.86
C LYS A 467 15.28 -23.95 9.97
N LYS A 468 16.32 -23.97 10.82
CA LYS A 468 17.21 -22.83 11.02
C LYS A 468 17.98 -22.52 9.73
N GLY A 469 18.06 -21.23 9.38
CA GLY A 469 18.87 -20.73 8.29
C GLY A 469 20.10 -19.98 8.75
N ILE A 470 20.59 -19.08 7.90
CA ILE A 470 21.77 -18.26 8.19
C ILE A 470 21.37 -16.79 8.32
N THR A 471 22.01 -16.08 9.23
CA THR A 471 21.84 -14.63 9.38
C THR A 471 22.87 -13.91 8.49
N LEU A 472 22.39 -13.02 7.62
CA LEU A 472 23.24 -12.21 6.75
C LEU A 472 23.63 -10.88 7.40
N PHE A 473 22.73 -10.30 8.19
CA PHE A 473 22.92 -8.97 8.74
C PHE A 473 22.09 -8.78 10.00
N THR A 474 22.68 -8.16 11.01
CA THR A 474 21.99 -7.72 12.22
C THR A 474 22.32 -6.26 12.48
N ALA A 475 21.31 -5.41 12.58
CA ALA A 475 21.50 -3.99 12.84
C ALA A 475 21.49 -3.69 14.33
N THR A 476 22.26 -2.68 14.71
CA THR A 476 22.09 -1.98 15.98
C THR A 476 21.15 -0.77 15.80
N ASP A 477 20.67 -0.22 16.91
CA ASP A 477 19.81 0.96 16.88
C ASP A 477 20.59 2.19 17.36
N PRO A 478 20.94 3.11 16.45
CA PRO A 478 21.71 4.29 16.83
C PRO A 478 21.00 5.18 17.87
N LEU A 479 19.66 5.20 17.87
CA LEU A 479 18.90 5.96 18.88
C LEU A 479 19.04 5.33 20.25
N LYS A 480 18.95 4.01 20.37
CA LYS A 480 19.13 3.29 21.67
C LYS A 480 20.54 3.45 22.21
N GLU A 481 21.52 3.50 21.35
CA GLU A 481 22.92 3.60 21.75
C GLU A 481 23.33 5.00 22.20
N GLY A 482 22.85 6.03 21.51
CA GLY A 482 23.35 7.41 21.68
C GLY A 482 22.40 8.38 22.36
N TYR A 483 21.13 8.05 22.52
CA TYR A 483 20.10 9.00 22.89
C TYR A 483 19.30 8.53 24.10
N ASN A 484 18.78 9.51 24.86
CA ASN A 484 17.94 9.26 26.00
C ASN A 484 16.49 9.04 25.52
N LEU A 485 16.05 7.79 25.50
CA LEU A 485 14.75 7.39 24.98
C LEU A 485 13.69 7.31 26.08
N PRO A 486 12.42 7.62 25.75
CA PRO A 486 11.31 7.39 26.66
C PRO A 486 10.98 5.90 26.82
N GLU A 487 10.29 5.55 27.89
CA GLU A 487 9.69 4.23 28.08
C GLU A 487 8.46 4.08 27.19
N ILE A 488 8.41 3.00 26.41
CA ILE A 488 7.30 2.68 25.52
C ILE A 488 6.69 1.36 25.96
N THR A 489 5.39 1.35 26.22
CA THR A 489 4.63 0.16 26.60
C THR A 489 3.44 -0.04 25.70
N ILE A 490 3.00 -1.29 25.55
CA ILE A 490 1.77 -1.65 24.88
C ILE A 490 0.86 -2.38 25.85
N GLY A 491 -0.43 -2.37 25.57
CA GLY A 491 -1.43 -3.07 26.36
C GLY A 491 -2.78 -3.03 25.66
N THR A 492 -3.84 -3.37 26.39
CA THR A 492 -5.20 -3.31 25.87
C THR A 492 -6.10 -2.53 26.82
N ILE A 493 -7.09 -1.87 26.25
CA ILE A 493 -8.24 -1.28 26.95
C ILE A 493 -9.51 -1.80 26.29
N LYS A 494 -10.63 -1.72 27.00
CA LYS A 494 -11.91 -2.07 26.40
C LYS A 494 -12.42 -0.96 25.50
N ALA A 495 -12.97 -1.36 24.34
CA ALA A 495 -13.70 -0.47 23.45
C ALA A 495 -14.94 0.09 24.14
N ALA A 496 -15.60 1.04 23.50
CA ALA A 496 -16.84 1.64 24.00
C ALA A 496 -18.01 0.63 24.13
N ASP A 497 -17.92 -0.52 23.45
CA ASP A 497 -18.88 -1.63 23.60
C ASP A 497 -18.71 -2.40 24.93
N GLY A 498 -17.66 -2.15 25.69
CA GLY A 498 -17.34 -2.80 26.95
C GLY A 498 -16.80 -4.22 26.84
N GLU A 499 -16.62 -4.74 25.63
CA GLU A 499 -16.25 -6.14 25.36
C GLU A 499 -14.97 -6.29 24.55
N THR A 500 -14.81 -5.53 23.46
CA THR A 500 -13.71 -5.67 22.51
C THR A 500 -12.43 -5.08 23.06
N ASP A 501 -11.33 -5.83 22.99
CA ASP A 501 -10.02 -5.33 23.39
C ASP A 501 -9.43 -4.47 22.27
N LEU A 502 -8.95 -3.28 22.65
CA LEU A 502 -8.22 -2.37 21.77
C LEU A 502 -6.77 -2.30 22.20
N TYR A 503 -5.86 -2.50 21.27
CA TYR A 503 -4.44 -2.31 21.54
C TYR A 503 -4.11 -0.83 21.65
N TYR A 504 -3.22 -0.50 22.60
CA TYR A 504 -2.66 0.85 22.75
C TYR A 504 -1.16 0.81 22.88
N ARG A 505 -0.53 1.93 22.54
CA ARG A 505 0.87 2.23 22.81
C ARG A 505 0.94 3.48 23.66
N LEU A 506 1.60 3.38 24.82
CA LEU A 506 1.79 4.48 25.76
C LEU A 506 3.27 4.82 25.86
N ILE A 507 3.57 6.09 25.73
CA ILE A 507 4.95 6.62 25.84
C ILE A 507 4.97 7.61 26.99
N LYS A 508 5.80 7.32 28.00
CA LYS A 508 6.01 8.23 29.12
C LYS A 508 7.04 9.30 28.76
N PRO A 509 6.98 10.49 29.39
CA PRO A 509 8.03 11.50 29.19
C PRO A 509 9.44 10.96 29.48
N VAL A 510 10.43 11.47 28.73
CA VAL A 510 11.83 11.22 29.03
C VAL A 510 12.16 11.81 30.43
N ASN A 511 12.98 11.11 31.22
CA ASN A 511 13.26 11.46 32.62
C ASN A 511 11.98 11.53 33.46
N PHE A 512 11.14 10.54 33.32
CA PHE A 512 9.84 10.46 33.95
C PHE A 512 9.92 10.59 35.47
N ASP A 513 9.08 11.50 36.03
CA ASP A 513 8.90 11.68 37.46
C ASP A 513 7.46 11.30 37.83
N PRO A 514 7.25 10.23 38.62
CA PRO A 514 5.90 9.79 38.96
C PRO A 514 5.11 10.76 39.86
N ASN A 515 5.80 11.76 40.42
CA ASN A 515 5.18 12.78 41.29
C ASN A 515 4.73 14.03 40.52
N LYS A 516 5.03 14.10 39.23
CA LYS A 516 4.56 15.18 38.36
C LYS A 516 3.30 14.78 37.62
N LYS A 517 2.55 15.79 37.19
CA LYS A 517 1.43 15.62 36.27
C LYS A 517 1.82 16.23 34.92
N TYR A 518 1.70 15.45 33.86
CA TYR A 518 2.08 15.82 32.52
C TYR A 518 0.85 16.01 31.62
N PRO A 519 0.92 16.94 30.67
CA PRO A 519 -0.07 16.96 29.58
C PRO A 519 0.08 15.72 28.71
N ALA A 520 -1.00 15.33 28.04
CA ALA A 520 -1.02 14.15 27.17
C ALA A 520 -1.56 14.49 25.79
N ILE A 521 -1.07 13.78 24.78
CA ILE A 521 -1.53 13.90 23.40
C ILE A 521 -1.89 12.51 22.89
N ILE A 522 -3.08 12.40 22.30
CA ILE A 522 -3.48 11.23 21.54
C ILE A 522 -3.12 11.48 20.07
N TYR A 523 -2.28 10.60 19.50
CA TYR A 523 -2.11 10.53 18.06
C TYR A 523 -3.12 9.55 17.49
N VAL A 524 -3.93 9.99 16.52
CA VAL A 524 -5.02 9.17 15.95
C VAL A 524 -4.96 9.14 14.43
N TYR A 525 -5.16 7.96 13.86
CA TYR A 525 -5.61 7.79 12.47
C TYR A 525 -7.04 7.25 12.48
N GLY A 526 -7.23 6.02 12.95
CA GLY A 526 -8.53 5.45 13.26
C GLY A 526 -9.35 4.92 12.10
N GLY A 527 -8.86 5.08 10.87
CA GLY A 527 -9.60 4.72 9.66
C GLY A 527 -9.42 3.26 9.23
N PRO A 528 -10.23 2.83 8.25
CA PRO A 528 -10.12 1.49 7.67
C PRO A 528 -8.73 1.21 7.07
N HIS A 529 -8.33 -0.06 7.12
CA HIS A 529 -7.03 -0.55 6.63
C HIS A 529 -5.81 0.06 7.31
N ALA A 530 -5.99 0.69 8.46
CA ALA A 530 -4.90 1.26 9.23
C ALA A 530 -4.68 0.48 10.52
N GLN A 531 -3.43 0.35 10.89
CA GLN A 531 -3.00 -0.18 12.18
C GLN A 531 -1.74 0.56 12.57
N MET A 532 -1.71 1.10 13.78
CA MET A 532 -0.62 1.98 14.23
C MET A 532 0.32 1.30 15.21
N ILE A 533 -0.07 0.16 15.76
CA ILE A 533 0.70 -0.56 16.77
C ILE A 533 1.08 -1.93 16.22
N HIS A 534 2.40 -2.18 16.14
CA HIS A 534 2.98 -3.43 15.65
C HIS A 534 4.12 -3.87 16.56
N ASN A 535 4.39 -5.16 16.61
CA ASN A 535 5.60 -5.67 17.24
C ASN A 535 6.80 -5.47 16.30
N THR A 536 7.22 -4.22 16.23
CA THR A 536 8.36 -3.73 15.47
C THR A 536 9.16 -2.78 16.33
N ARG A 537 10.23 -2.19 15.80
CA ARG A 537 11.04 -1.19 16.49
C ARG A 537 10.15 -0.12 17.14
N PHE A 538 10.30 0.10 18.46
CA PHE A 538 9.52 1.05 19.26
C PHE A 538 8.01 0.82 19.21
N TYR A 539 7.57 -0.43 18.96
CA TYR A 539 6.15 -0.75 18.72
C TYR A 539 5.53 0.15 17.66
N ASP A 540 6.32 0.49 16.64
CA ASP A 540 5.95 1.35 15.52
C ASP A 540 5.65 2.81 15.91
N ALA A 541 6.20 3.28 17.04
CA ALA A 541 6.08 4.67 17.44
C ALA A 541 6.69 5.60 16.39
N ARG A 542 6.03 6.71 16.17
CA ARG A 542 6.51 7.75 15.24
C ARG A 542 7.64 8.55 15.90
N GLY A 543 8.57 9.05 15.09
CA GLY A 543 9.63 9.91 15.59
C GLY A 543 9.11 11.15 16.33
N TRP A 544 8.01 11.72 15.84
CA TRP A 544 7.38 12.86 16.52
C TRP A 544 6.86 12.48 17.92
N ASP A 545 6.32 11.28 18.11
CA ASP A 545 5.84 10.81 19.42
C ASP A 545 7.00 10.75 20.43
N LEU A 546 8.15 10.22 19.98
CA LEU A 546 9.37 10.17 20.80
C LEU A 546 9.85 11.58 21.16
N TYR A 547 9.81 12.50 20.20
CA TYR A 547 10.22 13.88 20.39
C TYR A 547 9.29 14.60 21.39
N MET A 548 7.99 14.42 21.29
CA MET A 548 7.04 15.04 22.22
C MET A 548 7.16 14.46 23.64
N ALA A 549 7.47 13.19 23.76
CA ALA A 549 7.79 12.59 25.07
C ALA A 549 9.03 13.25 25.68
N GLN A 550 10.03 13.60 24.86
CA GLN A 550 11.20 14.37 25.30
C GLN A 550 10.80 15.80 25.73
N GLN A 551 9.78 16.38 25.13
CA GLN A 551 9.25 17.70 25.50
C GLN A 551 8.35 17.68 26.76
N GLY A 552 8.13 16.51 27.35
CA GLY A 552 7.35 16.39 28.58
C GLY A 552 5.88 16.01 28.39
N TYR A 553 5.54 15.38 27.28
CA TYR A 553 4.18 14.92 27.02
C TYR A 553 4.07 13.41 27.16
N VAL A 554 2.96 12.94 27.72
CA VAL A 554 2.53 11.54 27.64
C VAL A 554 1.88 11.36 26.28
N MET A 555 2.33 10.34 25.51
CA MET A 555 1.82 10.08 24.17
C MET A 555 1.06 8.77 24.14
N LEU A 556 -0.18 8.80 23.66
CA LEU A 556 -1.03 7.61 23.52
C LEU A 556 -1.52 7.43 22.10
N THR A 557 -1.49 6.21 21.64
CA THR A 557 -2.13 5.78 20.39
C THR A 557 -3.00 4.55 20.68
N VAL A 558 -4.24 4.55 20.19
CA VAL A 558 -5.18 3.44 20.33
C VAL A 558 -5.65 3.05 18.93
N ASP A 559 -5.55 1.76 18.60
CA ASP A 559 -6.16 1.20 17.39
C ASP A 559 -7.62 0.87 17.69
N ASN A 560 -8.51 1.75 17.28
CA ASN A 560 -9.94 1.65 17.53
C ASN A 560 -10.62 0.62 16.63
N ARG A 561 -11.85 0.24 16.97
CA ARG A 561 -12.70 -0.53 16.05
C ARG A 561 -12.85 0.26 14.74
N GLY A 562 -12.83 -0.42 13.63
CA GLY A 562 -12.75 0.16 12.29
C GLY A 562 -11.36 0.01 11.65
N SER A 563 -10.32 -0.25 12.45
CA SER A 563 -8.97 -0.46 11.94
C SER A 563 -8.73 -1.90 11.48
N ASP A 564 -7.50 -2.22 11.04
CA ASP A 564 -7.16 -3.44 10.30
C ASP A 564 -6.71 -4.62 11.19
N ASN A 565 -6.61 -5.78 10.58
CA ASN A 565 -6.05 -7.02 11.11
C ASN A 565 -6.83 -7.63 12.31
N ARG A 566 -8.07 -7.26 12.49
CA ARG A 566 -8.92 -7.78 13.56
C ARG A 566 -10.20 -8.44 13.06
N GLY A 567 -10.35 -8.63 11.75
CA GLY A 567 -11.51 -9.23 11.11
C GLY A 567 -12.59 -8.23 10.70
N ILE A 568 -13.56 -8.72 9.92
CA ILE A 568 -14.55 -7.85 9.28
C ILE A 568 -15.51 -7.19 10.26
N LYS A 569 -15.92 -7.86 11.34
CA LYS A 569 -16.82 -7.26 12.34
C LYS A 569 -16.18 -6.10 13.08
N PHE A 570 -14.91 -6.22 13.40
CA PHE A 570 -14.13 -5.15 14.00
C PHE A 570 -14.00 -3.96 13.06
N GLU A 571 -13.81 -4.23 11.76
CA GLU A 571 -13.65 -3.20 10.74
C GLU A 571 -14.97 -2.52 10.39
N ASN A 572 -16.03 -3.29 10.10
CA ASN A 572 -17.24 -2.76 9.48
C ASN A 572 -18.32 -2.28 10.43
N CYS A 573 -18.07 -2.28 11.76
CA CYS A 573 -19.00 -1.69 12.74
C CYS A 573 -19.22 -0.19 12.51
N THR A 574 -18.35 0.44 11.73
CA THR A 574 -18.42 1.86 11.35
C THR A 574 -19.28 2.13 10.12
N PHE A 575 -19.75 1.09 9.43
CA PHE A 575 -20.48 1.20 8.17
C PHE A 575 -21.69 2.11 8.26
N ARG A 576 -21.78 3.09 7.34
CA ARG A 576 -22.80 4.14 7.20
C ARG A 576 -22.73 5.27 8.23
N HIS A 577 -21.82 5.19 9.20
CA HIS A 577 -21.67 6.23 10.24
C HIS A 577 -20.21 6.41 10.68
N LEU A 578 -19.32 6.66 9.69
CA LEU A 578 -17.92 6.94 9.99
C LEU A 578 -17.76 8.05 11.03
N GLY A 579 -16.83 7.86 11.96
CA GLY A 579 -16.51 8.82 13.01
C GLY A 579 -17.40 8.69 14.26
N VAL A 580 -18.27 7.70 14.34
CA VAL A 580 -19.11 7.48 15.53
C VAL A 580 -18.46 6.46 16.45
N GLU A 581 -18.30 5.21 16.00
CA GLU A 581 -17.73 4.15 16.84
C GLU A 581 -16.25 4.37 17.11
N GLU A 582 -15.49 4.79 16.09
CA GLU A 582 -14.06 5.11 16.22
C GLU A 582 -13.83 6.21 17.24
N MET A 583 -14.68 7.26 17.22
CA MET A 583 -14.58 8.38 18.16
C MET A 583 -14.86 7.96 19.60
N LYS A 584 -15.88 7.13 19.81
CA LYS A 584 -16.19 6.59 21.14
C LYS A 584 -15.03 5.80 21.71
N ASP A 585 -14.33 5.02 20.88
CA ASP A 585 -13.17 4.25 21.30
C ASP A 585 -11.98 5.16 21.65
N GLN A 586 -11.75 6.24 20.89
CA GLN A 586 -10.72 7.22 21.23
C GLN A 586 -11.03 7.94 22.54
N VAL A 587 -12.29 8.17 22.84
CA VAL A 587 -12.72 8.72 24.16
C VAL A 587 -12.39 7.74 25.29
N GLU A 588 -12.54 6.41 25.07
CA GLU A 588 -12.08 5.42 26.05
C GLU A 588 -10.55 5.53 26.27
N GLY A 589 -9.79 5.84 25.22
CA GLY A 589 -8.37 6.16 25.33
C GLY A 589 -8.11 7.40 26.18
N ALA A 590 -8.91 8.46 26.01
CA ALA A 590 -8.82 9.67 26.84
C ALA A 590 -9.14 9.36 28.30
N LYS A 591 -10.16 8.56 28.58
CA LYS A 591 -10.49 8.12 29.93
C LYS A 591 -9.37 7.31 30.56
N PHE A 592 -8.72 6.47 29.78
CA PHE A 592 -7.53 5.74 30.24
C PHE A 592 -6.42 6.70 30.66
N LEU A 593 -6.13 7.73 29.87
CA LEU A 593 -5.16 8.77 30.24
C LEU A 593 -5.56 9.49 31.52
N GLN A 594 -6.83 9.85 31.66
CA GLN A 594 -7.35 10.54 32.85
C GLN A 594 -7.23 9.68 34.12
N SER A 595 -7.20 8.37 34.00
CA SER A 595 -7.04 7.42 35.11
C SER A 595 -5.61 7.30 35.61
N LEU A 596 -4.63 7.77 34.82
CA LEU A 596 -3.21 7.68 35.16
C LEU A 596 -2.84 8.81 36.13
N PRO A 597 -2.20 8.50 37.27
CA PRO A 597 -1.94 9.53 38.31
C PRO A 597 -0.96 10.60 37.85
N TYR A 598 -0.13 10.32 36.85
CA TYR A 598 0.85 11.27 36.32
C TYR A 598 0.36 12.06 35.09
N VAL A 599 -0.90 11.89 34.70
CA VAL A 599 -1.51 12.66 33.61
C VAL A 599 -2.39 13.76 34.20
N ASP A 600 -2.22 14.99 33.70
CA ASP A 600 -3.14 16.08 33.97
C ASP A 600 -4.41 15.89 33.14
N ALA A 601 -5.50 15.48 33.79
CA ALA A 601 -6.78 15.16 33.15
C ALA A 601 -7.38 16.35 32.39
N ASP A 602 -6.99 17.57 32.71
CA ASP A 602 -7.49 18.80 32.07
C ASP A 602 -6.61 19.24 30.89
N LYS A 603 -5.54 18.51 30.59
CA LYS A 603 -4.57 18.86 29.55
C LYS A 603 -4.36 17.72 28.57
N ILE A 604 -5.41 17.38 27.83
CA ILE A 604 -5.39 16.36 26.79
C ILE A 604 -5.53 17.02 25.43
N GLY A 605 -4.59 16.74 24.55
CA GLY A 605 -4.60 17.15 23.16
C GLY A 605 -4.77 15.96 22.21
N VAL A 606 -4.99 16.25 20.93
CA VAL A 606 -5.16 15.26 19.88
C VAL A 606 -4.56 15.74 18.56
N HIS A 607 -3.92 14.83 17.84
CA HIS A 607 -3.34 15.11 16.53
C HIS A 607 -3.52 13.89 15.61
N GLY A 608 -3.83 14.15 14.36
CA GLY A 608 -3.90 13.13 13.33
C GLY A 608 -3.95 13.73 11.93
N TRP A 609 -3.71 12.88 10.94
CA TRP A 609 -3.63 13.27 9.53
C TRP A 609 -4.64 12.49 8.70
N SER A 610 -5.25 13.12 7.68
CA SER A 610 -6.21 12.50 6.76
C SER A 610 -7.48 12.06 7.49
N PHE A 611 -7.78 10.76 7.57
CA PHE A 611 -8.83 10.24 8.45
C PHE A 611 -8.57 10.64 9.90
N GLY A 612 -7.29 10.67 10.30
CA GLY A 612 -6.88 11.16 11.63
C GLY A 612 -7.16 12.65 11.81
N GLY A 613 -7.11 13.44 10.75
CA GLY A 613 -7.53 14.84 10.77
C GLY A 613 -9.04 15.00 10.94
N PHE A 614 -9.81 14.15 10.26
CA PHE A 614 -11.26 14.04 10.48
C PHE A 614 -11.56 13.66 11.93
N MET A 615 -10.88 12.65 12.47
CA MET A 615 -11.04 12.21 13.86
C MET A 615 -10.67 13.32 14.84
N THR A 616 -9.55 14.00 14.64
CA THR A 616 -9.09 15.10 15.49
C THR A 616 -10.12 16.22 15.53
N THR A 617 -10.59 16.66 14.37
CA THR A 617 -11.61 17.70 14.27
C THR A 617 -12.90 17.27 14.96
N ASN A 618 -13.35 16.04 14.71
CA ASN A 618 -14.57 15.50 15.31
C ASN A 618 -14.48 15.40 16.84
N LEU A 619 -13.35 14.93 17.37
CA LEU A 619 -13.13 14.86 18.83
C LEU A 619 -13.13 16.23 19.48
N MET A 620 -12.48 17.21 18.84
CA MET A 620 -12.44 18.59 19.34
C MET A 620 -13.84 19.23 19.37
N LEU A 621 -14.69 18.91 18.40
CA LEU A 621 -16.04 19.50 18.29
C LEU A 621 -17.09 18.74 19.11
N THR A 622 -16.94 17.44 19.26
CA THR A 622 -17.93 16.60 19.95
C THR A 622 -17.63 16.43 21.44
N TYR A 623 -16.35 16.45 21.82
CA TYR A 623 -15.90 16.33 23.20
C TYR A 623 -14.99 17.51 23.62
N PRO A 624 -15.49 18.76 23.49
CA PRO A 624 -14.68 19.95 23.74
C PRO A 624 -14.23 20.09 25.19
N ASP A 625 -14.90 19.42 26.13
CA ASP A 625 -14.53 19.43 27.55
C ASP A 625 -13.36 18.49 27.86
N ILE A 626 -13.09 17.51 26.99
CA ILE A 626 -11.96 16.58 27.13
C ILE A 626 -10.74 17.07 26.34
N PHE A 627 -10.91 17.36 25.06
CA PHE A 627 -9.80 17.74 24.15
C PHE A 627 -9.64 19.24 24.09
N LYS A 628 -8.52 19.73 24.60
CA LYS A 628 -8.25 21.18 24.76
C LYS A 628 -7.50 21.79 23.60
N VAL A 629 -6.61 21.01 22.96
CA VAL A 629 -5.79 21.44 21.82
C VAL A 629 -5.77 20.32 20.78
N GLY A 630 -5.96 20.68 19.53
CA GLY A 630 -5.90 19.73 18.43
C GLY A 630 -5.22 20.31 17.20
N VAL A 631 -4.51 19.44 16.48
CA VAL A 631 -3.95 19.75 15.15
C VAL A 631 -4.44 18.72 14.16
N ALA A 632 -5.29 19.14 13.23
CA ALA A 632 -5.89 18.31 12.21
C ALA A 632 -5.21 18.54 10.86
N GLY A 633 -4.51 17.53 10.36
CA GLY A 633 -3.82 17.62 9.09
C GLY A 633 -4.60 16.98 7.95
N GLY A 634 -4.69 17.67 6.80
CA GLY A 634 -5.35 17.18 5.60
C GLY A 634 -6.69 16.50 5.87
N PRO A 635 -7.61 17.13 6.65
CA PRO A 635 -8.78 16.41 7.17
C PRO A 635 -9.84 16.19 6.10
N VAL A 636 -10.56 15.07 6.22
CA VAL A 636 -11.92 14.98 5.70
C VAL A 636 -12.83 15.75 6.66
N ILE A 637 -13.67 16.62 6.14
CA ILE A 637 -14.66 17.40 6.92
C ILE A 637 -16.07 16.97 6.57
N ASP A 638 -16.32 16.70 5.30
CA ASP A 638 -17.61 16.30 4.78
C ASP A 638 -17.40 15.15 3.79
N TRP A 639 -17.92 13.98 4.10
CA TRP A 639 -17.72 12.78 3.28
C TRP A 639 -18.33 12.90 1.87
N GLN A 640 -19.29 13.80 1.64
CA GLN A 640 -19.81 14.03 0.29
C GLN A 640 -18.76 14.64 -0.66
N PHE A 641 -17.68 15.22 -0.13
CA PHE A 641 -16.56 15.74 -0.92
C PHE A 641 -15.48 14.69 -1.19
N TYR A 642 -15.60 13.50 -0.58
CA TYR A 642 -14.61 12.43 -0.77
C TYR A 642 -14.96 11.57 -1.99
N GLU A 643 -13.97 10.82 -2.49
CA GLU A 643 -14.11 10.06 -3.72
C GLU A 643 -15.03 8.85 -3.56
N VAL A 644 -15.57 8.37 -4.69
CA VAL A 644 -16.63 7.38 -4.78
C VAL A 644 -16.23 6.04 -4.17
N MET A 645 -15.08 5.47 -4.57
CA MET A 645 -14.73 4.08 -4.25
C MET A 645 -14.58 3.85 -2.75
N TYR A 646 -13.81 4.70 -2.08
CA TYR A 646 -13.63 4.65 -0.63
C TYR A 646 -14.86 5.18 0.10
N GLY A 647 -15.34 6.38 -0.27
CA GLY A 647 -16.42 7.05 0.43
C GLY A 647 -17.72 6.25 0.43
N GLU A 648 -18.11 5.72 -0.71
CA GLU A 648 -19.35 4.95 -0.82
C GLU A 648 -19.25 3.56 -0.20
N ARG A 649 -18.06 2.95 -0.21
CA ARG A 649 -17.88 1.65 0.50
C ARG A 649 -18.27 1.75 1.96
N TYR A 650 -17.85 2.82 2.63
CA TYR A 650 -18.03 2.96 4.07
C TYR A 650 -19.26 3.77 4.46
N MET A 651 -19.83 4.56 3.53
CA MET A 651 -20.93 5.49 3.86
C MET A 651 -22.16 5.35 2.96
N ASP A 652 -22.16 4.46 1.96
CA ASP A 652 -23.12 4.50 0.86
C ASP A 652 -23.12 5.89 0.18
N THR A 653 -24.23 6.36 -0.39
CA THR A 653 -24.28 7.66 -1.05
C THR A 653 -25.00 8.70 -0.18
N PRO A 654 -24.81 9.99 -0.43
CA PRO A 654 -25.60 11.03 0.25
C PRO A 654 -27.10 10.85 0.10
N GLU A 655 -27.56 10.28 -1.02
CA GLU A 655 -29.00 10.04 -1.28
C GLU A 655 -29.53 8.83 -0.50
N THR A 656 -28.77 7.74 -0.44
CA THR A 656 -29.19 6.49 0.22
C THR A 656 -28.92 6.49 1.73
N ASN A 657 -28.03 7.36 2.20
CA ASN A 657 -27.67 7.48 3.62
C ASN A 657 -27.58 8.95 4.05
N PRO A 658 -28.66 9.75 3.91
CA PRO A 658 -28.58 11.17 4.26
C PRO A 658 -28.27 11.42 5.72
N GLU A 659 -28.76 10.58 6.64
CA GLU A 659 -28.49 10.72 8.08
C GLU A 659 -27.04 10.45 8.45
N GLY A 660 -26.40 9.46 7.82
CA GLY A 660 -24.98 9.19 8.04
C GLY A 660 -24.07 10.32 7.59
N TYR A 661 -24.33 10.84 6.39
CA TYR A 661 -23.59 11.98 5.87
C TYR A 661 -23.79 13.25 6.70
N LYS A 662 -25.01 13.50 7.16
CA LYS A 662 -25.30 14.63 8.05
C LYS A 662 -24.58 14.46 9.40
N GLY A 663 -24.63 13.26 9.98
CA GLY A 663 -24.01 12.98 11.28
C GLY A 663 -22.50 13.08 11.27
N SER A 664 -21.84 12.85 10.12
CA SER A 664 -20.40 12.95 9.96
C SER A 664 -19.92 14.28 9.35
N ASN A 665 -20.85 15.18 9.00
CA ASN A 665 -20.52 16.48 8.44
C ASN A 665 -20.07 17.44 9.55
N LEU A 666 -18.79 17.66 9.67
CA LEU A 666 -18.20 18.46 10.74
C LEU A 666 -18.48 19.97 10.61
N ARG A 667 -18.87 20.43 9.44
CA ARG A 667 -19.31 21.83 9.25
C ARG A 667 -20.50 22.14 10.15
N LEU A 668 -21.39 21.17 10.37
CA LEU A 668 -22.57 21.34 11.22
C LEU A 668 -22.24 21.45 12.70
N LYS A 669 -21.03 21.08 13.09
CA LYS A 669 -20.54 21.14 14.48
C LYS A 669 -19.60 22.31 14.73
N ALA A 670 -19.36 23.16 13.74
CA ALA A 670 -18.37 24.24 13.80
C ALA A 670 -18.56 25.17 15.00
N GLY A 671 -19.80 25.40 15.44
CA GLY A 671 -20.12 26.24 16.61
C GLY A 671 -19.74 25.62 17.96
N ASN A 672 -19.41 24.33 18.02
CA ASN A 672 -19.07 23.64 19.24
C ASN A 672 -17.60 23.78 19.67
N LEU A 673 -16.78 24.41 18.83
CA LEU A 673 -15.35 24.57 19.12
C LEU A 673 -15.14 25.46 20.34
N LYS A 674 -14.53 24.89 21.38
CA LYS A 674 -14.13 25.61 22.61
C LYS A 674 -12.63 25.69 22.78
N GLY A 675 -11.89 24.65 22.43
CA GLY A 675 -10.45 24.58 22.54
C GLY A 675 -9.71 25.24 21.37
N ARG A 676 -8.40 25.04 21.33
CA ARG A 676 -7.54 25.54 20.26
C ARG A 676 -7.39 24.45 19.19
N LEU A 677 -7.89 24.71 18.00
CA LEU A 677 -7.78 23.80 16.85
C LEU A 677 -7.03 24.49 15.73
N GLU A 678 -6.01 23.82 15.20
CA GLU A 678 -5.36 24.21 13.96
C GLU A 678 -5.61 23.16 12.88
N ILE A 679 -5.92 23.63 11.68
CA ILE A 679 -6.03 22.80 10.47
C ILE A 679 -4.85 23.12 9.57
N ILE A 680 -4.18 22.07 9.10
CA ILE A 680 -3.03 22.18 8.20
C ILE A 680 -3.33 21.37 6.94
N ILE A 681 -3.13 21.96 5.76
CA ILE A 681 -3.35 21.26 4.49
C ILE A 681 -2.22 21.50 3.50
N GLY A 682 -2.10 20.59 2.53
CA GLY A 682 -1.41 20.85 1.27
C GLY A 682 -2.33 21.60 0.32
N GLY A 683 -1.82 22.66 -0.31
CA GLY A 683 -2.64 23.51 -1.20
C GLY A 683 -3.12 22.83 -2.47
N MET A 684 -2.48 21.72 -2.86
CA MET A 684 -2.84 20.92 -4.02
C MET A 684 -3.13 19.46 -3.65
N ASP A 685 -3.71 19.24 -2.49
CA ASP A 685 -4.06 17.89 -2.00
C ASP A 685 -5.08 17.23 -2.95
N PRO A 686 -4.71 16.09 -3.61
CA PRO A 686 -5.60 15.41 -4.55
C PRO A 686 -6.49 14.36 -3.88
N THR A 687 -6.31 14.11 -2.60
CA THR A 687 -7.00 13.07 -1.81
C THR A 687 -8.07 13.68 -0.93
N CYS A 688 -7.67 14.48 0.05
CA CYS A 688 -8.57 15.30 0.86
C CYS A 688 -8.51 16.72 0.31
N VAL A 689 -9.32 16.96 -0.72
CA VAL A 689 -9.27 18.22 -1.48
C VAL A 689 -9.42 19.43 -0.57
N PRO A 690 -8.77 20.57 -0.87
CA PRO A 690 -8.78 21.76 -0.01
C PRO A 690 -10.17 22.29 0.34
N GLN A 691 -11.18 21.99 -0.46
CA GLN A 691 -12.58 22.36 -0.22
C GLN A 691 -13.08 21.92 1.15
N HIS A 692 -12.63 20.76 1.67
CA HIS A 692 -12.98 20.29 3.02
C HIS A 692 -12.67 21.38 4.07
N SER A 693 -11.43 21.80 4.11
CA SER A 693 -10.95 22.74 5.12
C SER A 693 -11.48 24.17 4.90
N ILE A 694 -11.53 24.63 3.65
CA ILE A 694 -12.01 25.97 3.35
C ILE A 694 -13.49 26.10 3.69
N SER A 695 -14.31 25.09 3.37
CA SER A 695 -15.74 25.09 3.72
C SER A 695 -15.95 25.01 5.23
N PHE A 696 -15.07 24.31 5.96
CA PHE A 696 -15.10 24.28 7.41
C PHE A 696 -14.80 25.64 8.03
N LEU A 697 -13.79 26.35 7.50
CA LEU A 697 -13.49 27.72 7.95
C LEU A 697 -14.69 28.65 7.74
N ARG A 698 -15.38 28.52 6.60
CA ARG A 698 -16.61 29.27 6.35
C ARG A 698 -17.68 28.98 7.41
N ALA A 699 -17.87 27.71 7.73
CA ALA A 699 -18.82 27.30 8.78
C ALA A 699 -18.42 27.87 10.16
N CYS A 700 -17.15 27.89 10.50
CA CYS A 700 -16.64 28.47 11.74
C CYS A 700 -16.90 29.99 11.81
N ILE A 701 -16.64 30.71 10.72
CA ILE A 701 -16.92 32.14 10.66
C ILE A 701 -18.40 32.41 10.89
N ASP A 702 -19.28 31.66 10.23
CA ASP A 702 -20.72 31.80 10.37
C ASP A 702 -21.22 31.49 11.80
N ALA A 703 -20.53 30.55 12.48
CA ALA A 703 -20.84 30.14 13.84
C ALA A 703 -20.12 30.99 14.91
N GLY A 704 -19.22 31.88 14.53
CA GLY A 704 -18.46 32.75 15.43
C GLY A 704 -17.31 32.06 16.15
N THR A 705 -16.80 30.95 15.64
CA THR A 705 -15.63 30.24 16.20
C THR A 705 -14.36 30.52 15.38
N HIS A 706 -13.20 30.35 16.01
CA HIS A 706 -11.91 30.83 15.49
C HIS A 706 -10.85 29.74 15.47
N PRO A 707 -10.88 28.77 14.52
CA PRO A 707 -9.77 27.85 14.34
C PRO A 707 -8.57 28.54 13.72
N ASP A 708 -7.38 27.98 13.93
CA ASP A 708 -6.18 28.40 13.23
C ASP A 708 -6.02 27.57 11.95
N PHE A 709 -5.34 28.13 10.95
CA PHE A 709 -5.20 27.50 9.64
C PHE A 709 -3.82 27.78 9.07
N PHE A 710 -3.20 26.72 8.51
CA PHE A 710 -1.92 26.84 7.82
C PHE A 710 -1.93 25.99 6.55
N ILE A 711 -1.40 26.52 5.47
CA ILE A 711 -1.35 25.85 4.17
C ILE A 711 0.09 25.74 3.67
N TYR A 712 0.43 24.56 3.12
CA TYR A 712 1.66 24.33 2.37
C TYR A 712 1.34 24.46 0.88
N PRO A 713 1.66 25.59 0.22
CA PRO A 713 1.03 25.95 -1.07
C PRO A 713 1.24 24.98 -2.22
N GLU A 714 2.40 24.33 -2.27
CA GLU A 714 2.76 23.44 -3.38
C GLU A 714 2.56 21.96 -3.06
N ASP A 715 2.33 21.63 -1.79
CA ASP A 715 2.28 20.25 -1.35
C ASP A 715 0.94 19.60 -1.65
N GLY A 716 0.99 18.28 -1.87
CA GLY A 716 -0.18 17.41 -1.97
C GLY A 716 -0.69 16.97 -0.61
N HIS A 717 -1.12 15.73 -0.53
CA HIS A 717 -1.70 15.18 0.71
C HIS A 717 -0.67 15.03 1.84
N ASN A 718 0.58 14.72 1.51
CA ASN A 718 1.67 14.56 2.46
C ASN A 718 2.80 15.54 2.15
N MET A 719 3.35 16.15 3.19
CA MET A 719 4.55 16.98 3.08
C MET A 719 5.78 16.08 3.06
N MET A 720 6.71 16.36 2.17
CA MET A 720 7.90 15.55 1.95
C MET A 720 9.18 16.40 2.15
N GLY A 721 10.29 15.72 2.41
CA GLY A 721 11.59 16.38 2.55
C GLY A 721 11.61 17.42 3.67
N ARG A 722 12.13 18.58 3.37
CA ARG A 722 12.23 19.69 4.36
C ARG A 722 10.87 20.19 4.83
N ASP A 723 9.86 20.16 3.97
CA ASP A 723 8.51 20.58 4.34
C ASP A 723 7.93 19.68 5.43
N ARG A 724 8.28 18.41 5.45
CA ARG A 724 7.88 17.50 6.50
C ARG A 724 8.48 17.84 7.86
N VAL A 725 9.74 18.25 7.90
CA VAL A 725 10.38 18.74 9.13
C VAL A 725 9.73 20.05 9.58
N HIS A 726 9.52 20.99 8.67
CA HIS A 726 8.82 22.25 8.95
C HIS A 726 7.43 22.00 9.52
N LEU A 727 6.69 21.06 8.93
CA LEU A 727 5.37 20.65 9.41
C LEU A 727 5.41 20.21 10.87
N HIS A 728 6.35 19.35 11.23
CA HIS A 728 6.47 18.84 12.61
C HIS A 728 6.96 19.87 13.57
N GLU A 729 7.81 20.82 13.14
CA GLU A 729 8.14 22.01 13.94
C GLU A 729 6.90 22.85 14.22
N HIS A 730 6.07 23.06 13.21
CA HIS A 730 4.84 23.85 13.31
C HIS A 730 3.83 23.19 14.27
N ILE A 731 3.59 21.89 14.13
CA ILE A 731 2.73 21.12 15.03
C ILE A 731 3.25 21.19 16.47
N THR A 732 4.54 20.99 16.66
CA THR A 732 5.19 21.02 17.97
C THR A 732 5.00 22.38 18.64
N ARG A 733 5.23 23.48 17.92
CA ARG A 733 5.03 24.83 18.45
C ARG A 733 3.60 25.06 18.90
N TYR A 734 2.64 24.58 18.14
CA TYR A 734 1.23 24.74 18.49
C TYR A 734 0.90 24.09 19.84
N PHE A 735 1.37 22.86 20.06
CA PHE A 735 1.18 22.18 21.34
C PHE A 735 1.96 22.84 22.47
N LEU A 736 3.21 23.24 22.25
CA LEU A 736 4.02 23.93 23.26
C LEU A 736 3.39 25.27 23.67
N ASP A 737 2.78 25.98 22.76
CA ASP A 737 2.13 27.27 23.03
C ASP A 737 0.80 27.13 23.76
N HIS A 738 0.06 26.06 23.54
CA HIS A 738 -1.34 25.95 23.96
C HIS A 738 -1.65 24.80 24.91
N LEU A 739 -0.77 23.82 25.04
CA LEU A 739 -0.97 22.66 25.91
C LEU A 739 0.26 22.42 26.80
N LYS A 740 0.32 23.15 27.89
CA LYS A 740 1.40 23.00 28.89
C LYS A 740 0.85 22.67 30.27
#